data_58a519ec8d343fcd53f5232b706f7e72
#
_entry.id   58a519ec8d343fcd53f5232b706f7e72
#
_cell.length_a   1.000
_cell.length_b   1.000
_cell.length_c   1.000
_cell.angle_alpha   90.00
_cell.angle_beta   90.00
_cell.angle_gamma   90.00
#
_symmetry.space_group_name_H-M   'P 1'
#
loop_
_entity.id
_entity.type
_entity.pdbx_description
1 polymer ?
#
loop_
_entity_poly.entity_id
_entity_poly.type
_entity_poly.pdbx_seq_one_letter_code
_entity_poly.pdbx_strand_id
1 'polypeptide(L)'
;MVRIVLGTLILLLPSLLATSIGAISDDGKGLLALKRGLEDPYGHLSDWLASDAFPCTWTGVICNVSGAVTGLDISQLTLSGTLSDDGLRLLPSLSNLNISCNAFSGTLPTSLLTSLPYLASLDVSRNFFIGEFPSGVHNLHSLIFFSAFSNNFTGPLPADFALIPTLQHLDLGGSYFTGVIPPAYGKLSSLKYLGIAGNLLVGRIPPELGDLANLEHLVIGYNRYNGSIPLELGKLSKLQYMDLCCTNLSGSIPPELGQLKSLDTLFLYRNSLTGSLPAELGSMTSLMSLDLSVNNLTGTVPAEYGNLQNLTLLSLMYNNLNGSLPAGIGLLQNLLTLLIWNNSFSGVLPQGLGRSSPLQWIDVSSNLFQGPIPPDLCLHSNLTKLILFSNQLAGPIPLGLANCQSLVRVRIQGNSFTGPIPLGFGILPKLAHLELQHNRLIGTIPVDLSNSSKLSYLDVSYNLLNAGLPMAMWKMPSIQSFFASGNNLTGSIPADFGDCASLSVLSLSQNHITGDIPVNISKCRHLITIQLQENQLSGSIPVELASMPNLEVLDVSQNHLTGDIPYQFQNLTTLEAFNVSYNNLSGPVPLEGMFKTASISSFVGNPNLCGNMLPRSCIGFDGYGDHSGKRKGRNAGLLWLVGCVFAVSLIILIAGGRCLFKQYGAQLCSKDTFEDRDEWPWRLTAFQRLAFTSNDVLDALKDDNVVGKGATGTVYKAEMPSGEVVAVKKLWMSHKAASENKESRGFQIEADLLGSIRHRNIVRLLGYCSNNVNTLLVYEYMTNGSLDDALHAKDRAYFLTDWVSRYNIAMGIAQGLCYLHHDCFPQIVHRDIKSNNILLDCNMEARLADFGVAKLVETNESMSMIAGSYGYIAPEYAYTLKVDEKTDIYSFGVVLLELLTGRRPIDAEFGEAVNIVEWVRSKMRSSTGIVDALDANVGATCSTVQEEMLLVLRIALLCTSKSPRDRPSMRDVVTMLAEAKPRRKALSKNLPS
;
A
#
# COMPACT_ATOMS: atom_id res chain seq x y z
N MET A 1 17.00 93.34 -13.45
CA MET A 1 17.88 92.27 -13.97
C MET A 1 17.96 91.07 -13.02
N VAL A 2 17.76 91.19 -11.70
CA VAL A 2 17.83 90.06 -10.75
C VAL A 2 16.62 89.06 -10.78
N ARG A 3 15.47 89.51 -11.29
CA ARG A 3 14.25 88.70 -11.40
C ARG A 3 14.13 87.86 -12.67
N ILE A 4 14.99 88.11 -13.69
CA ILE A 4 14.99 87.31 -14.95
C ILE A 4 16.00 86.18 -14.87
N VAL A 5 17.05 86.30 -14.05
CA VAL A 5 18.06 85.26 -13.88
C VAL A 5 17.58 84.14 -12.95
N LEU A 6 16.65 84.42 -11.99
CA LEU A 6 16.08 83.37 -11.12
C LEU A 6 14.97 82.59 -11.81
N GLY A 7 14.32 83.13 -12.84
CA GLY A 7 13.28 82.39 -13.60
C GLY A 7 13.80 81.38 -14.59
N THR A 8 14.99 81.57 -15.13
CA THR A 8 15.62 80.63 -16.05
C THR A 8 16.42 79.51 -15.33
N LEU A 9 16.79 79.72 -14.06
CA LEU A 9 17.42 78.65 -13.29
C LEU A 9 16.39 77.66 -12.71
N ILE A 10 15.10 78.04 -12.57
CA ILE A 10 14.02 77.17 -12.07
C ILE A 10 13.41 76.31 -13.20
N LEU A 11 13.60 76.73 -14.47
CA LEU A 11 13.11 75.98 -15.65
C LEU A 11 14.14 74.94 -16.20
N LEU A 12 15.41 74.99 -15.72
CA LEU A 12 16.42 74.00 -16.12
C LEU A 12 16.66 72.86 -15.08
N LEU A 13 16.06 72.95 -13.89
CA LEU A 13 16.16 71.89 -12.89
C LEU A 13 15.28 70.66 -13.15
N PRO A 14 14.17 70.70 -13.91
CA PRO A 14 13.44 69.43 -14.20
C PRO A 14 14.06 68.58 -15.31
N SER A 15 15.03 69.13 -16.09
CA SER A 15 15.64 68.35 -17.18
C SER A 15 16.95 67.65 -16.79
N LEU A 16 17.42 67.84 -15.53
CA LEU A 16 18.58 67.14 -14.99
C LEU A 16 18.21 66.03 -13.96
N LEU A 17 16.93 65.85 -13.72
CA LEU A 17 16.36 64.72 -12.92
C LEU A 17 15.52 63.77 -13.79
N ALA A 18 15.72 63.78 -15.12
CA ALA A 18 15.45 62.57 -15.90
C ALA A 18 16.47 61.53 -15.47
N THR A 19 16.18 60.85 -14.39
CA THR A 19 16.81 59.55 -14.09
C THR A 19 16.76 58.76 -15.40
N SER A 20 17.94 58.56 -16.02
CA SER A 20 18.09 57.54 -17.03
C SER A 20 17.55 56.27 -16.40
N ILE A 21 16.34 55.84 -16.76
CA ILE A 21 15.90 54.50 -16.55
C ILE A 21 16.95 53.69 -17.33
N GLY A 22 17.96 53.16 -16.61
CA GLY A 22 19.00 52.38 -17.18
C GLY A 22 18.33 51.19 -17.88
N ALA A 23 18.64 51.00 -19.15
CA ALA A 23 18.16 49.82 -19.84
C ALA A 23 18.59 48.59 -19.03
N ILE A 24 17.65 47.66 -18.78
CA ILE A 24 17.94 46.39 -18.08
C ILE A 24 19.19 45.73 -18.70
N SER A 25 20.07 45.18 -17.87
CA SER A 25 21.28 44.48 -18.31
C SER A 25 20.92 43.27 -19.24
N ASP A 26 21.87 42.81 -20.01
CA ASP A 26 21.66 41.66 -20.90
C ASP A 26 21.37 40.39 -20.08
N ASP A 27 21.98 40.21 -18.91
CA ASP A 27 21.64 39.13 -17.96
C ASP A 27 20.16 39.24 -17.51
N GLY A 28 19.70 40.45 -17.18
CA GLY A 28 18.30 40.65 -16.80
C GLY A 28 17.32 40.34 -17.95
N LYS A 29 17.70 40.70 -19.21
CA LYS A 29 16.91 40.31 -20.40
C LYS A 29 16.88 38.81 -20.56
N GLY A 30 18.02 38.10 -20.29
CA GLY A 30 18.14 36.66 -20.33
C GLY A 30 17.21 35.97 -19.32
N LEU A 31 17.23 36.45 -18.08
CA LEU A 31 16.33 35.91 -17.01
C LEU A 31 14.85 36.16 -17.32
N LEU A 32 14.48 37.33 -17.85
CA LEU A 32 13.10 37.60 -18.28
C LEU A 32 12.69 36.76 -19.49
N ALA A 33 13.62 36.41 -20.37
CA ALA A 33 13.34 35.51 -21.48
C ALA A 33 13.11 34.08 -20.97
N LEU A 34 13.87 33.63 -19.95
CA LEU A 34 13.58 32.37 -19.24
C LEU A 34 12.21 32.43 -18.59
N LYS A 35 11.89 33.47 -17.81
CA LYS A 35 10.59 33.61 -17.13
C LYS A 35 9.40 33.52 -18.08
N ARG A 36 9.50 33.99 -19.33
CA ARG A 36 8.39 33.88 -20.31
C ARG A 36 8.03 32.46 -20.68
N GLY A 37 8.97 31.52 -20.59
CA GLY A 37 8.74 30.08 -20.84
C GLY A 37 8.22 29.34 -19.63
N LEU A 38 8.14 29.98 -18.47
CA LEU A 38 7.80 29.40 -17.19
C LEU A 38 6.39 29.79 -16.75
N GLU A 39 5.70 28.85 -16.11
CA GLU A 39 4.48 29.10 -15.36
C GLU A 39 4.83 29.18 -13.87
N ASP A 40 4.45 30.26 -13.22
CA ASP A 40 4.71 30.55 -11.80
C ASP A 40 3.37 30.74 -11.07
N PRO A 41 2.69 29.66 -10.67
CA PRO A 41 1.35 29.73 -10.10
C PRO A 41 1.29 30.43 -8.73
N TYR A 42 2.41 30.51 -8.03
CA TYR A 42 2.49 31.11 -6.70
C TYR A 42 3.18 32.47 -6.67
N GLY A 43 3.66 32.96 -7.82
CA GLY A 43 4.29 34.29 -7.96
C GLY A 43 5.67 34.37 -7.29
N HIS A 44 6.41 33.30 -7.21
CA HIS A 44 7.76 33.26 -6.62
C HIS A 44 8.76 34.14 -7.36
N LEU A 45 8.58 34.31 -8.67
CA LEU A 45 9.40 35.17 -9.52
C LEU A 45 8.75 36.55 -9.77
N SER A 46 7.83 36.99 -8.92
CA SER A 46 7.13 38.27 -9.08
C SER A 46 8.08 39.49 -8.99
N ASP A 47 9.20 39.35 -8.31
CA ASP A 47 10.26 40.36 -8.18
C ASP A 47 11.19 40.47 -9.41
N TRP A 48 11.06 39.57 -10.41
CA TRP A 48 11.78 39.67 -11.68
C TRP A 48 11.10 40.72 -12.58
N LEU A 49 11.54 41.95 -12.47
CA LEU A 49 10.88 43.11 -13.11
C LEU A 49 11.78 43.75 -14.21
N ALA A 50 11.18 44.03 -15.38
CA ALA A 50 11.87 44.70 -16.49
C ALA A 50 12.27 46.15 -16.17
N SER A 51 11.79 46.72 -15.08
CA SER A 51 12.14 48.07 -14.59
C SER A 51 13.51 48.12 -13.90
N ASP A 52 14.05 46.97 -13.49
CA ASP A 52 15.26 46.92 -12.71
C ASP A 52 16.48 46.92 -13.63
N ALA A 53 17.46 47.79 -13.35
CA ALA A 53 18.67 47.90 -14.17
C ALA A 53 19.55 46.63 -14.09
N PHE A 54 19.57 45.96 -12.92
CA PHE A 54 20.33 44.76 -12.65
C PHE A 54 19.48 43.71 -11.92
N PRO A 55 19.61 42.41 -12.22
CA PRO A 55 18.78 41.34 -11.65
C PRO A 55 19.33 40.78 -10.33
N CYS A 56 20.38 41.37 -9.74
CA CYS A 56 21.12 40.79 -8.61
C CYS A 56 20.36 40.74 -7.28
N THR A 57 19.17 41.35 -7.20
CA THR A 57 18.26 41.28 -6.05
C THR A 57 17.07 40.36 -6.29
N TRP A 58 16.99 39.80 -7.48
CA TRP A 58 15.87 38.91 -7.85
C TRP A 58 15.98 37.57 -7.15
N THR A 59 14.85 36.97 -6.87
CA THR A 59 14.76 35.65 -6.25
C THR A 59 15.60 34.62 -7.02
N GLY A 60 16.50 33.94 -6.31
CA GLY A 60 17.37 32.89 -6.85
C GLY A 60 18.55 33.38 -7.66
N VAL A 61 18.79 34.69 -7.85
CA VAL A 61 19.86 35.25 -8.68
C VAL A 61 21.09 35.63 -7.82
N ILE A 62 22.25 35.15 -8.23
CA ILE A 62 23.56 35.45 -7.60
C ILE A 62 24.44 36.15 -8.62
N CYS A 63 24.99 37.30 -8.26
CA CYS A 63 25.91 38.07 -9.12
C CYS A 63 27.32 38.12 -8.53
N ASN A 64 28.30 38.35 -9.40
CA ASN A 64 29.65 38.69 -8.99
C ASN A 64 29.79 40.20 -8.68
N VAL A 65 30.98 40.63 -8.28
CA VAL A 65 31.27 42.02 -7.93
C VAL A 65 31.13 43.04 -9.10
N SER A 66 31.11 42.56 -10.35
CA SER A 66 30.87 43.39 -11.55
C SER A 66 29.40 43.42 -11.94
N GLY A 67 28.49 42.79 -11.21
CA GLY A 67 27.06 42.75 -11.48
C GLY A 67 26.63 41.73 -12.53
N ALA A 68 27.53 40.82 -13.01
CA ALA A 68 27.17 39.76 -13.91
C ALA A 68 26.59 38.55 -13.15
N VAL A 69 25.56 37.93 -13.69
CA VAL A 69 24.89 36.75 -13.09
C VAL A 69 25.79 35.53 -13.19
N THR A 70 26.21 35.01 -12.04
CA THR A 70 27.04 33.80 -11.91
C THR A 70 26.32 32.61 -11.34
N GLY A 71 25.19 32.83 -10.69
CA GLY A 71 24.35 31.74 -10.14
C GLY A 71 22.87 32.02 -10.35
N LEU A 72 22.15 30.95 -10.64
CA LEU A 72 20.69 30.92 -10.66
C LEU A 72 20.19 29.66 -9.92
N ASP A 73 19.51 29.87 -8.79
CA ASP A 73 18.85 28.83 -8.02
C ASP A 73 17.35 29.14 -7.89
N ILE A 74 16.57 28.48 -8.71
CA ILE A 74 15.10 28.52 -8.68
C ILE A 74 14.52 27.12 -8.38
N SER A 75 15.24 26.35 -7.57
CA SER A 75 14.81 25.02 -7.14
C SER A 75 13.63 25.07 -6.16
N GLN A 76 12.80 24.02 -6.14
CA GLN A 76 11.68 23.83 -5.19
C GLN A 76 10.62 24.95 -5.20
N LEU A 77 10.48 25.68 -6.31
CA LEU A 77 9.51 26.78 -6.44
C LEU A 77 8.21 26.36 -7.14
N THR A 78 8.00 25.06 -7.38
CA THR A 78 6.80 24.52 -8.07
C THR A 78 6.54 25.16 -9.45
N LEU A 79 7.61 25.62 -10.11
CA LEU A 79 7.57 26.20 -11.45
C LEU A 79 7.30 25.10 -12.49
N SER A 80 6.58 25.45 -13.57
CA SER A 80 6.37 24.56 -14.72
C SER A 80 6.68 25.28 -16.04
N GLY A 81 6.60 24.53 -17.16
CA GLY A 81 6.90 25.06 -18.48
C GLY A 81 8.20 24.53 -19.07
N THR A 82 8.83 25.28 -19.97
CA THR A 82 10.03 24.86 -20.71
C THR A 82 11.14 25.89 -20.60
N LEU A 83 12.40 25.42 -20.59
CA LEU A 83 13.56 26.32 -20.61
C LEU A 83 13.76 26.96 -21.99
N SER A 84 13.90 28.26 -22.03
CA SER A 84 14.14 29.01 -23.27
C SER A 84 15.62 28.99 -23.66
N ASP A 85 15.91 28.58 -24.89
CA ASP A 85 17.26 28.69 -25.49
C ASP A 85 17.80 30.14 -25.51
N ASP A 86 16.93 31.07 -25.86
CA ASP A 86 17.32 32.50 -26.00
C ASP A 86 17.71 33.13 -24.65
N GLY A 87 17.05 32.70 -23.56
CA GLY A 87 17.33 33.18 -22.22
C GLY A 87 18.73 32.76 -21.74
N LEU A 88 19.10 31.53 -21.96
CA LEU A 88 20.38 30.94 -21.51
C LEU A 88 21.57 31.56 -22.27
N ARG A 89 21.41 31.90 -23.55
CA ARG A 89 22.47 32.52 -24.39
C ARG A 89 22.92 33.89 -23.86
N LEU A 90 22.08 34.55 -23.12
CA LEU A 90 22.37 35.87 -22.54
C LEU A 90 23.00 35.81 -21.15
N LEU A 91 23.31 34.63 -20.63
CA LEU A 91 23.91 34.42 -19.30
C LEU A 91 25.33 33.80 -19.39
N PRO A 92 26.25 34.33 -20.18
CA PRO A 92 27.55 33.65 -20.45
C PRO A 92 28.43 33.47 -19.23
N SER A 93 28.22 34.25 -18.15
CA SER A 93 28.99 34.19 -16.91
C SER A 93 28.45 33.17 -15.91
N LEU A 94 27.38 32.47 -16.24
CA LEU A 94 26.72 31.54 -15.34
C LEU A 94 27.64 30.33 -15.00
N SER A 95 27.92 30.14 -13.72
CA SER A 95 28.72 29.03 -13.20
C SER A 95 27.93 28.00 -12.39
N ASN A 96 26.76 28.39 -11.88
CA ASN A 96 25.87 27.54 -11.13
C ASN A 96 24.43 27.70 -11.62
N LEU A 97 23.79 26.61 -12.04
CA LEU A 97 22.38 26.54 -12.42
C LEU A 97 21.71 25.42 -11.67
N ASN A 98 20.81 25.76 -10.76
CA ASN A 98 19.96 24.84 -10.03
C ASN A 98 18.48 25.12 -10.30
N ILE A 99 17.81 24.20 -11.00
CA ILE A 99 16.38 24.25 -11.32
C ILE A 99 15.67 23.00 -10.83
N SER A 100 16.27 22.27 -9.90
CA SER A 100 15.79 20.97 -9.40
C SER A 100 14.46 21.08 -8.65
N CYS A 101 13.76 19.95 -8.53
CA CYS A 101 12.50 19.83 -7.76
C CYS A 101 11.41 20.83 -8.24
N ASN A 102 11.19 20.88 -9.54
CA ASN A 102 10.14 21.66 -10.19
C ASN A 102 9.32 20.75 -11.15
N ALA A 103 8.50 21.36 -12.00
CA ALA A 103 7.72 20.65 -13.01
C ALA A 103 8.12 21.06 -14.44
N PHE A 104 9.40 21.33 -14.67
CA PHE A 104 9.91 21.64 -16.01
C PHE A 104 9.78 20.45 -16.95
N SER A 105 9.39 20.71 -18.20
CA SER A 105 9.11 19.70 -19.21
C SER A 105 9.75 20.02 -20.55
N GLY A 106 9.51 19.19 -21.57
CA GLY A 106 10.14 19.33 -22.87
C GLY A 106 11.55 18.76 -22.91
N THR A 107 12.30 19.08 -23.95
CA THR A 107 13.71 18.66 -24.10
C THR A 107 14.65 19.66 -23.46
N LEU A 108 15.78 19.15 -22.95
CA LEU A 108 16.83 20.03 -22.42
C LEU A 108 17.43 20.88 -23.55
N PRO A 109 17.49 22.22 -23.41
CA PRO A 109 17.98 23.10 -24.47
C PRO A 109 19.45 22.85 -24.83
N THR A 110 19.79 22.83 -26.12
CA THR A 110 21.19 22.64 -26.57
C THR A 110 22.07 23.83 -26.23
N SER A 111 21.51 25.05 -26.13
CA SER A 111 22.22 26.25 -25.70
C SER A 111 22.81 26.14 -24.30
N LEU A 112 22.20 25.39 -23.42
CA LEU A 112 22.71 25.09 -22.08
C LEU A 112 24.10 24.44 -22.13
N LEU A 113 24.37 23.60 -23.15
CA LEU A 113 25.63 22.90 -23.34
C LEU A 113 26.65 23.69 -24.17
N THR A 114 26.21 24.69 -24.95
CA THR A 114 27.07 25.40 -25.91
C THR A 114 27.33 26.83 -25.53
N SER A 115 26.50 27.49 -24.72
CA SER A 115 26.55 28.93 -24.42
C SER A 115 27.06 29.25 -23.01
N LEU A 116 27.30 28.23 -22.14
CA LEU A 116 27.68 28.41 -20.74
C LEU A 116 29.07 27.83 -20.44
N PRO A 117 30.16 28.41 -20.96
CA PRO A 117 31.51 27.81 -20.87
C PRO A 117 32.05 27.74 -19.44
N TYR A 118 31.56 28.56 -18.52
CA TYR A 118 31.99 28.63 -17.13
C TYR A 118 31.10 27.78 -16.17
N LEU A 119 30.13 27.05 -16.71
CA LEU A 119 29.22 26.27 -15.90
C LEU A 119 29.98 25.15 -15.16
N ALA A 120 30.01 25.24 -13.83
CA ALA A 120 30.68 24.31 -12.94
C ALA A 120 29.65 23.37 -12.24
N SER A 121 28.43 23.84 -12.02
CA SER A 121 27.37 23.06 -11.39
C SER A 121 26.05 23.21 -12.18
N LEU A 122 25.49 22.04 -12.53
CA LEU A 122 24.20 21.96 -13.21
C LEU A 122 23.33 20.92 -12.53
N ASP A 123 22.23 21.38 -11.91
CA ASP A 123 21.20 20.51 -11.32
C ASP A 123 19.86 20.73 -12.00
N VAL A 124 19.42 19.75 -12.78
CA VAL A 124 18.12 19.69 -13.43
C VAL A 124 17.26 18.54 -12.87
N SER A 125 17.67 17.95 -11.74
CA SER A 125 17.03 16.79 -11.15
C SER A 125 15.58 17.03 -10.72
N ARG A 126 14.80 15.92 -10.63
CA ARG A 126 13.41 15.94 -10.18
C ARG A 126 12.55 16.92 -10.96
N ASN A 127 12.51 16.73 -12.26
CA ASN A 127 11.69 17.43 -13.24
C ASN A 127 11.04 16.43 -14.22
N PHE A 128 10.48 16.91 -15.31
CA PHE A 128 9.84 16.09 -16.34
C PHE A 128 10.49 16.25 -17.72
N PHE A 129 11.79 16.50 -17.77
CA PHE A 129 12.50 16.57 -19.05
C PHE A 129 12.41 15.24 -19.79
N ILE A 130 12.19 15.29 -21.12
CA ILE A 130 11.94 14.15 -22.02
C ILE A 130 12.92 14.13 -23.17
N GLY A 131 12.93 13.02 -23.90
CA GLY A 131 13.72 12.83 -25.12
C GLY A 131 15.14 12.37 -24.83
N GLU A 132 15.95 12.29 -25.89
CA GLU A 132 17.37 11.96 -25.75
C GLU A 132 18.12 13.11 -25.12
N PHE A 133 19.15 12.80 -24.33
CA PHE A 133 20.03 13.80 -23.76
C PHE A 133 20.80 14.50 -24.88
N PRO A 134 20.85 15.85 -24.96
CA PRO A 134 21.47 16.54 -26.07
C PRO A 134 22.97 16.28 -26.13
N SER A 135 23.51 16.11 -27.34
CA SER A 135 24.95 15.97 -27.56
C SER A 135 25.73 17.25 -27.29
N GLY A 136 27.02 17.12 -26.99
CA GLY A 136 27.92 18.27 -26.81
C GLY A 136 28.14 18.68 -25.36
N VAL A 137 27.81 17.85 -24.37
CA VAL A 137 28.06 18.10 -22.95
C VAL A 137 29.56 18.32 -22.67
N HIS A 138 30.44 17.77 -23.48
CA HIS A 138 31.90 17.94 -23.40
C HIS A 138 32.34 19.40 -23.56
N ASN A 139 31.52 20.31 -24.11
CA ASN A 139 31.85 21.72 -24.18
C ASN A 139 31.83 22.42 -22.80
N LEU A 140 31.23 21.82 -21.81
CA LEU A 140 31.22 22.30 -20.42
C LEU A 140 32.53 21.92 -19.69
N HIS A 141 33.66 22.43 -20.15
CA HIS A 141 34.98 22.04 -19.65
C HIS A 141 35.20 22.33 -18.16
N SER A 142 34.40 23.23 -17.56
CA SER A 142 34.49 23.62 -16.15
C SER A 142 33.55 22.78 -15.24
N LEU A 143 32.79 21.85 -15.80
CA LEU A 143 31.74 21.13 -15.06
C LEU A 143 32.35 20.20 -14.01
N ILE A 144 31.89 20.36 -12.76
CA ILE A 144 32.29 19.59 -11.58
C ILE A 144 31.11 18.74 -11.09
N PHE A 145 29.91 19.29 -11.10
CA PHE A 145 28.70 18.67 -10.62
C PHE A 145 27.62 18.65 -11.71
N PHE A 146 27.10 17.50 -11.99
CA PHE A 146 25.94 17.31 -12.89
C PHE A 146 24.94 16.35 -12.28
N SER A 147 23.67 16.80 -12.15
CA SER A 147 22.55 15.93 -11.77
C SER A 147 21.35 16.14 -12.69
N ALA A 148 20.90 15.06 -13.31
CA ALA A 148 19.63 14.95 -14.03
C ALA A 148 18.75 13.86 -13.43
N PHE A 149 18.97 13.52 -12.15
CA PHE A 149 18.25 12.47 -11.43
C PHE A 149 16.73 12.70 -11.47
N SER A 150 15.99 11.61 -11.65
CA SER A 150 14.51 11.64 -11.63
C SER A 150 13.91 12.59 -12.67
N ASN A 151 14.06 12.20 -13.92
CA ASN A 151 13.49 12.83 -15.11
C ASN A 151 12.90 11.75 -16.04
N ASN A 152 12.56 12.14 -17.28
CA ASN A 152 12.00 11.23 -18.29
C ASN A 152 12.91 11.12 -19.52
N PHE A 153 14.24 11.26 -19.35
CA PHE A 153 15.18 11.11 -20.44
C PHE A 153 15.18 9.68 -21.03
N THR A 154 15.42 9.59 -22.32
CA THR A 154 15.44 8.33 -23.09
C THR A 154 16.73 8.22 -23.90
N GLY A 155 16.91 7.13 -24.67
CA GLY A 155 18.09 6.93 -25.48
C GLY A 155 19.31 6.42 -24.68
N PRO A 156 20.52 6.36 -25.28
CA PRO A 156 21.71 5.90 -24.60
C PRO A 156 22.30 6.92 -23.63
N LEU A 157 23.09 6.43 -22.65
CA LEU A 157 23.87 7.31 -21.79
C LEU A 157 24.89 8.12 -22.62
N PRO A 158 25.00 9.46 -22.41
CA PRO A 158 25.92 10.31 -23.17
C PRO A 158 27.38 9.96 -22.90
N ALA A 159 28.07 9.37 -23.86
CA ALA A 159 29.47 8.99 -23.73
C ALA A 159 30.42 10.21 -23.61
N ASP A 160 30.00 11.38 -24.08
CA ASP A 160 30.76 12.65 -24.07
C ASP A 160 31.10 13.14 -22.66
N PHE A 161 30.38 12.73 -21.59
CA PHE A 161 30.77 13.03 -20.21
C PHE A 161 32.20 12.58 -19.93
N ALA A 162 32.65 11.47 -20.55
CA ALA A 162 34.03 10.96 -20.42
C ALA A 162 35.13 11.94 -20.87
N LEU A 163 34.75 12.98 -21.60
CA LEU A 163 35.70 14.02 -22.08
C LEU A 163 35.80 15.21 -21.09
N ILE A 164 35.12 15.18 -19.93
CA ILE A 164 35.17 16.24 -18.92
C ILE A 164 36.01 15.78 -17.73
N PRO A 165 37.30 16.10 -17.69
CA PRO A 165 38.21 15.57 -16.66
C PRO A 165 37.97 16.16 -15.27
N THR A 166 37.26 17.30 -15.17
CA THR A 166 36.96 18.01 -13.94
C THR A 166 35.74 17.43 -13.20
N LEU A 167 34.93 16.57 -13.84
CA LEU A 167 33.69 16.07 -13.33
C LEU A 167 33.89 15.20 -12.08
N GLN A 168 33.29 15.60 -10.96
CA GLN A 168 33.34 14.88 -9.68
C GLN A 168 32.04 14.19 -9.34
N HIS A 169 30.90 14.71 -9.77
CA HIS A 169 29.58 14.17 -9.52
C HIS A 169 28.80 14.04 -10.83
N LEU A 170 28.37 12.83 -11.14
CA LEU A 170 27.52 12.52 -12.30
C LEU A 170 26.35 11.67 -11.84
N ASP A 171 25.14 12.27 -11.89
CA ASP A 171 23.89 11.57 -11.58
C ASP A 171 22.88 11.65 -12.73
N LEU A 172 22.64 10.49 -13.35
CA LEU A 172 21.69 10.25 -14.44
C LEU A 172 20.63 9.21 -14.04
N GLY A 173 20.46 8.95 -12.74
CA GLY A 173 19.54 7.96 -12.22
C GLY A 173 18.05 8.34 -12.38
N GLY A 174 17.18 7.35 -12.27
CA GLY A 174 15.73 7.57 -12.23
C GLY A 174 15.13 8.14 -13.51
N SER A 175 15.58 7.65 -14.67
CA SER A 175 15.07 8.01 -15.99
C SER A 175 14.80 6.74 -16.83
N TYR A 176 14.76 6.86 -18.15
CA TYR A 176 14.54 5.74 -19.09
C TYR A 176 15.72 5.54 -20.05
N PHE A 177 16.93 5.82 -19.59
CA PHE A 177 18.12 5.57 -20.42
C PHE A 177 18.24 4.08 -20.76
N THR A 178 18.66 3.80 -22.00
CA THR A 178 18.79 2.46 -22.58
C THR A 178 20.23 2.19 -23.04
N GLY A 179 20.48 0.99 -23.55
CA GLY A 179 21.82 0.61 -24.03
C GLY A 179 22.74 0.19 -22.90
N VAL A 180 24.03 0.39 -23.05
CA VAL A 180 25.06 -0.08 -22.12
C VAL A 180 25.72 1.07 -21.39
N ILE A 181 26.34 0.79 -20.25
CA ILE A 181 27.24 1.78 -19.60
C ILE A 181 28.43 2.02 -20.52
N PRO A 182 28.72 3.29 -20.90
CA PRO A 182 29.91 3.55 -21.75
C PRO A 182 31.21 3.17 -21.04
N PRO A 183 32.04 2.27 -21.59
CA PRO A 183 33.34 1.95 -21.00
C PRO A 183 34.23 3.18 -20.83
N ALA A 184 34.04 4.18 -21.68
CA ALA A 184 34.73 5.46 -21.61
C ALA A 184 34.59 6.18 -20.26
N TYR A 185 33.54 5.90 -19.48
CA TYR A 185 33.36 6.48 -18.15
C TYR A 185 34.50 6.14 -17.19
N GLY A 186 35.22 5.03 -17.40
CA GLY A 186 36.42 4.73 -16.65
C GLY A 186 37.57 5.77 -16.76
N LYS A 187 37.48 6.71 -17.72
CA LYS A 187 38.44 7.82 -17.88
C LYS A 187 38.17 9.01 -16.97
N LEU A 188 37.02 9.06 -16.28
CA LEU A 188 36.63 10.16 -15.40
C LEU A 188 37.45 10.15 -14.09
N SER A 189 38.74 10.40 -14.15
CA SER A 189 39.69 10.26 -13.06
C SER A 189 39.38 11.11 -11.82
N SER A 190 38.61 12.20 -11.96
CA SER A 190 38.19 13.08 -10.84
C SER A 190 36.86 12.65 -10.20
N LEU A 191 36.15 11.66 -10.78
CA LEU A 191 34.79 11.30 -10.37
C LEU A 191 34.79 10.69 -8.97
N LYS A 192 33.87 11.20 -8.12
CA LYS A 192 33.62 10.75 -6.77
C LYS A 192 32.26 10.05 -6.64
N TYR A 193 31.28 10.47 -7.41
CA TYR A 193 29.92 9.94 -7.40
C TYR A 193 29.48 9.59 -8.83
N LEU A 194 29.07 8.34 -9.02
CA LEU A 194 28.45 7.86 -10.26
C LEU A 194 27.06 7.27 -9.92
N GLY A 195 26.01 7.98 -10.29
CA GLY A 195 24.61 7.57 -10.14
C GLY A 195 23.97 7.35 -11.51
N ILE A 196 23.60 6.10 -11.82
CA ILE A 196 22.86 5.72 -13.04
C ILE A 196 21.78 4.66 -12.72
N ALA A 197 21.44 4.54 -11.43
CA ALA A 197 20.43 3.59 -10.97
C ALA A 197 19.02 3.94 -11.48
N GLY A 198 18.14 2.94 -11.54
CA GLY A 198 16.74 3.16 -11.91
C GLY A 198 16.52 3.55 -13.38
N ASN A 199 17.23 2.89 -14.29
CA ASN A 199 17.12 3.07 -15.73
C ASN A 199 16.75 1.74 -16.43
N LEU A 200 16.85 1.71 -17.76
CA LEU A 200 16.63 0.52 -18.61
C LEU A 200 17.93 0.01 -19.23
N LEU A 201 19.06 0.25 -18.56
CA LEU A 201 20.39 -0.13 -19.06
C LEU A 201 20.54 -1.65 -19.08
N VAL A 202 21.23 -2.14 -20.10
CA VAL A 202 21.47 -3.57 -20.37
C VAL A 202 22.97 -3.85 -20.54
N GLY A 203 23.32 -5.12 -20.81
CA GLY A 203 24.72 -5.50 -21.05
C GLY A 203 25.51 -5.73 -19.76
N ARG A 204 26.81 -5.82 -19.88
CA ARG A 204 27.71 -6.05 -18.74
C ARG A 204 28.16 -4.73 -18.11
N ILE A 205 28.45 -4.77 -16.83
CA ILE A 205 29.17 -3.67 -16.15
C ILE A 205 30.59 -3.63 -16.72
N PRO A 206 31.05 -2.48 -17.27
CA PRO A 206 32.40 -2.35 -17.82
C PRO A 206 33.48 -2.50 -16.74
N PRO A 207 34.49 -3.35 -16.91
CA PRO A 207 35.61 -3.46 -15.98
C PRO A 207 36.41 -2.16 -15.85
N GLU A 208 36.36 -1.29 -16.85
CA GLU A 208 37.01 0.03 -16.86
C GLU A 208 36.50 0.95 -15.75
N LEU A 209 35.32 0.70 -15.18
CA LEU A 209 34.85 1.43 -14.00
C LEU A 209 35.74 1.24 -12.78
N GLY A 210 36.52 0.13 -12.74
CA GLY A 210 37.55 -0.12 -11.73
C GLY A 210 38.77 0.84 -11.79
N ASP A 211 38.89 1.64 -12.84
CA ASP A 211 39.95 2.62 -13.00
C ASP A 211 39.63 3.99 -12.37
N LEU A 212 38.41 4.17 -11.83
CA LEU A 212 37.94 5.40 -11.19
C LEU A 212 38.49 5.54 -9.76
N ALA A 213 39.80 5.78 -9.65
CA ALA A 213 40.55 5.73 -8.38
C ALA A 213 40.05 6.71 -7.29
N ASN A 214 39.28 7.72 -7.64
CA ASN A 214 38.71 8.71 -6.71
C ASN A 214 37.23 8.46 -6.38
N LEU A 215 36.62 7.39 -6.91
CA LEU A 215 35.22 7.11 -6.72
C LEU A 215 34.89 6.74 -5.24
N GLU A 216 33.97 7.46 -4.67
CA GLU A 216 33.47 7.30 -3.31
C GLU A 216 32.10 6.59 -3.30
N HIS A 217 31.22 6.85 -4.31
CA HIS A 217 29.89 6.28 -4.41
C HIS A 217 29.64 5.72 -5.82
N LEU A 218 29.26 4.46 -5.90
CA LEU A 218 28.84 3.75 -7.11
C LEU A 218 27.39 3.28 -6.96
N VAL A 219 26.45 3.99 -7.59
CA VAL A 219 25.00 3.75 -7.48
C VAL A 219 24.47 3.41 -8.86
N ILE A 220 24.49 2.12 -9.21
CA ILE A 220 24.13 1.65 -10.56
C ILE A 220 23.05 0.56 -10.55
N GLY A 221 22.45 0.28 -9.39
CA GLY A 221 21.37 -0.69 -9.23
C GLY A 221 20.09 -0.36 -10.02
N TYR A 222 19.05 -1.19 -9.87
CA TYR A 222 17.76 -1.01 -10.54
C TYR A 222 17.85 -0.83 -12.06
N ASN A 223 18.62 -1.71 -12.70
CA ASN A 223 18.81 -1.78 -14.15
C ASN A 223 18.65 -3.25 -14.63
N ARG A 224 18.96 -3.52 -15.89
CA ARG A 224 18.82 -4.87 -16.50
C ARG A 224 20.17 -5.42 -16.97
N TYR A 225 21.22 -5.22 -16.16
CA TYR A 225 22.55 -5.74 -16.51
C TYR A 225 22.52 -7.28 -16.58
N ASN A 226 23.47 -7.83 -17.32
CA ASN A 226 23.75 -9.27 -17.37
C ASN A 226 25.22 -9.55 -17.10
N GLY A 227 25.58 -10.83 -16.90
CA GLY A 227 26.96 -11.23 -16.61
C GLY A 227 27.29 -11.10 -15.13
N SER A 228 28.59 -11.13 -14.84
CA SER A 228 29.13 -11.13 -13.49
C SER A 228 29.54 -9.73 -13.01
N ILE A 229 29.71 -9.57 -11.72
CA ILE A 229 30.35 -8.40 -11.11
C ILE A 229 31.83 -8.40 -11.55
N PRO A 230 32.33 -7.31 -12.16
CA PRO A 230 33.74 -7.22 -12.53
C PRO A 230 34.68 -7.24 -11.30
N LEU A 231 35.74 -8.06 -11.33
CA LEU A 231 36.70 -8.13 -10.25
C LEU A 231 37.51 -6.82 -10.10
N GLU A 232 37.61 -6.04 -11.18
CA GLU A 232 38.31 -4.75 -11.24
C GLU A 232 37.69 -3.72 -10.30
N LEU A 233 36.40 -3.85 -9.95
CA LEU A 233 35.75 -2.97 -8.96
C LEU A 233 36.44 -3.05 -7.58
N GLY A 234 37.12 -4.15 -7.27
CA GLY A 234 37.93 -4.29 -6.05
C GLY A 234 39.14 -3.31 -5.97
N LYS A 235 39.51 -2.63 -7.06
CA LYS A 235 40.57 -1.62 -7.09
C LYS A 235 40.15 -0.25 -6.52
N LEU A 236 38.84 -0.01 -6.34
CA LEU A 236 38.25 1.29 -5.93
C LEU A 236 38.50 1.59 -4.45
N SER A 237 39.71 1.81 -4.05
CA SER A 237 40.15 1.89 -2.65
C SER A 237 39.49 3.00 -1.80
N LYS A 238 38.91 4.02 -2.43
CA LYS A 238 38.21 5.13 -1.78
C LYS A 238 36.70 4.91 -1.69
N LEU A 239 36.17 3.84 -2.31
CA LEU A 239 34.76 3.58 -2.40
C LEU A 239 34.19 3.36 -1.00
N GLN A 240 33.11 4.09 -0.66
CA GLN A 240 32.38 4.04 0.59
C GLN A 240 31.03 3.35 0.41
N TYR A 241 30.36 3.59 -0.72
CA TYR A 241 29.04 3.09 -1.01
C TYR A 241 28.99 2.39 -2.37
N MET A 242 28.53 1.12 -2.40
CA MET A 242 28.31 0.34 -3.62
C MET A 242 26.90 -0.24 -3.65
N ASP A 243 26.12 0.16 -4.64
CA ASP A 243 24.78 -0.36 -4.90
C ASP A 243 24.66 -0.94 -6.32
N LEU A 244 24.60 -2.28 -6.40
CA LEU A 244 24.37 -3.08 -7.60
C LEU A 244 23.07 -3.90 -7.47
N CYS A 245 22.15 -3.49 -6.62
CA CYS A 245 20.93 -4.25 -6.35
C CYS A 245 19.95 -4.24 -7.52
N CYS A 246 19.00 -5.18 -7.48
CA CYS A 246 17.85 -5.18 -8.39
C CYS A 246 18.23 -5.13 -9.87
N THR A 247 19.24 -5.93 -10.23
CA THR A 247 19.69 -6.14 -11.61
C THR A 247 19.57 -7.62 -11.97
N ASN A 248 20.16 -8.09 -13.03
CA ASN A 248 20.19 -9.51 -13.41
C ASN A 248 21.62 -10.06 -13.35
N LEU A 249 22.47 -9.53 -12.47
CA LEU A 249 23.83 -9.99 -12.30
C LEU A 249 23.87 -11.45 -11.85
N SER A 250 24.81 -12.22 -12.38
CA SER A 250 24.97 -13.65 -12.17
C SER A 250 26.42 -14.01 -11.86
N GLY A 251 26.70 -15.27 -11.65
CA GLY A 251 28.07 -15.73 -11.25
C GLY A 251 28.33 -15.48 -9.77
N SER A 252 29.59 -15.65 -9.34
CA SER A 252 29.98 -15.50 -7.94
C SER A 252 30.31 -14.05 -7.58
N ILE A 253 30.22 -13.73 -6.29
CA ILE A 253 30.74 -12.48 -5.75
C ILE A 253 32.26 -12.53 -5.80
N PRO A 254 32.95 -11.56 -6.46
CA PRO A 254 34.40 -11.56 -6.54
C PRO A 254 35.06 -11.37 -5.16
N PRO A 255 36.03 -12.22 -4.76
CA PRO A 255 36.76 -12.05 -3.50
C PRO A 255 37.57 -10.76 -3.46
N GLU A 256 37.94 -10.19 -4.62
CA GLU A 256 38.65 -8.91 -4.76
C GLU A 256 37.89 -7.74 -4.13
N LEU A 257 36.53 -7.81 -4.02
CA LEU A 257 35.76 -6.79 -3.31
C LEU A 257 36.20 -6.66 -1.83
N GLY A 258 36.74 -7.71 -1.22
CA GLY A 258 37.32 -7.67 0.13
C GLY A 258 38.52 -6.69 0.28
N GLN A 259 39.03 -6.13 -0.82
CA GLN A 259 40.08 -5.10 -0.80
C GLN A 259 39.54 -3.70 -0.50
N LEU A 260 38.20 -3.48 -0.59
CA LEU A 260 37.54 -2.19 -0.41
C LEU A 260 37.44 -1.82 1.09
N LYS A 261 38.57 -1.42 1.70
CA LYS A 261 38.63 -1.16 3.16
C LYS A 261 37.83 0.07 3.62
N SER A 262 37.52 1.00 2.72
CA SER A 262 36.72 2.20 3.00
C SER A 262 35.24 1.96 2.86
N LEU A 263 34.81 0.82 2.29
CA LEU A 263 33.41 0.55 1.99
C LEU A 263 32.60 0.36 3.29
N ASP A 264 31.58 1.20 3.48
CA ASP A 264 30.65 1.11 4.60
C ASP A 264 29.34 0.42 4.20
N THR A 265 28.94 0.49 2.92
CA THR A 265 27.68 -0.08 2.43
C THR A 265 27.90 -0.89 1.15
N LEU A 266 27.45 -2.16 1.16
CA LEU A 266 27.46 -3.07 0.03
C LEU A 266 26.06 -3.67 -0.18
N PHE A 267 25.40 -3.27 -1.27
CA PHE A 267 24.10 -3.77 -1.67
C PHE A 267 24.17 -4.56 -2.98
N LEU A 268 23.97 -5.88 -2.89
CA LEU A 268 23.92 -6.81 -4.02
C LEU A 268 22.59 -7.59 -4.05
N TYR A 269 21.60 -7.15 -3.30
CA TYR A 269 20.33 -7.86 -3.18
C TYR A 269 19.49 -7.88 -4.48
N ARG A 270 18.60 -8.87 -4.60
CA ARG A 270 17.73 -9.07 -5.78
C ARG A 270 18.52 -9.15 -7.09
N ASN A 271 19.42 -10.13 -7.14
CA ASN A 271 20.19 -10.52 -8.31
C ASN A 271 20.07 -12.05 -8.54
N SER A 272 20.86 -12.59 -9.45
CA SER A 272 20.96 -14.02 -9.73
C SER A 272 22.37 -14.56 -9.35
N LEU A 273 22.98 -13.99 -8.31
CA LEU A 273 24.32 -14.36 -7.87
C LEU A 273 24.32 -15.79 -7.29
N THR A 274 25.39 -16.52 -7.58
CA THR A 274 25.58 -17.93 -7.24
C THR A 274 26.92 -18.16 -6.52
N GLY A 275 27.19 -19.40 -6.10
CA GLY A 275 28.44 -19.75 -5.40
C GLY A 275 28.40 -19.41 -3.90
N SER A 276 29.54 -19.56 -3.25
CA SER A 276 29.70 -19.33 -1.82
C SER A 276 30.02 -17.86 -1.49
N LEU A 277 29.75 -17.47 -0.25
CA LEU A 277 30.15 -16.19 0.30
C LEU A 277 31.68 -16.12 0.40
N PRO A 278 32.37 -15.09 -0.20
CA PRO A 278 33.83 -14.95 -0.07
C PRO A 278 34.23 -14.61 1.36
N ALA A 279 35.23 -15.33 1.91
CA ALA A 279 35.77 -15.05 3.24
C ALA A 279 36.45 -13.67 3.32
N GLU A 280 36.97 -13.19 2.17
CA GLU A 280 37.65 -11.91 2.04
C GLU A 280 36.77 -10.71 2.37
N LEU A 281 35.44 -10.81 2.20
CA LEU A 281 34.52 -9.75 2.63
C LEU A 281 34.60 -9.50 4.14
N GLY A 282 34.97 -10.51 4.95
CA GLY A 282 35.20 -10.35 6.39
C GLY A 282 36.39 -9.46 6.76
N SER A 283 37.20 -9.04 5.77
CA SER A 283 38.29 -8.09 5.95
C SER A 283 37.91 -6.62 5.72
N MET A 284 36.62 -6.32 5.37
CA MET A 284 36.11 -4.97 5.12
C MET A 284 35.66 -4.33 6.45
N THR A 285 36.64 -3.92 7.27
CA THR A 285 36.40 -3.51 8.65
C THR A 285 35.56 -2.24 8.81
N SER A 286 35.43 -1.42 7.76
CA SER A 286 34.53 -0.24 7.74
C SER A 286 33.07 -0.59 7.49
N LEU A 287 32.78 -1.82 7.06
CA LEU A 287 31.45 -2.20 6.58
C LEU A 287 30.40 -2.11 7.70
N MET A 288 29.36 -1.30 7.45
CA MET A 288 28.20 -1.07 8.32
C MET A 288 26.97 -1.80 7.81
N SER A 289 26.79 -1.88 6.50
CA SER A 289 25.61 -2.48 5.88
C SER A 289 26.00 -3.47 4.81
N LEU A 290 25.63 -4.74 5.00
CA LEU A 290 25.82 -5.83 4.03
C LEU A 290 24.46 -6.46 3.71
N ASP A 291 23.99 -6.25 2.47
CA ASP A 291 22.78 -6.90 1.99
C ASP A 291 23.03 -7.70 0.71
N LEU A 292 23.00 -9.03 0.85
CA LEU A 292 23.15 -10.02 -0.21
C LEU A 292 21.85 -10.82 -0.43
N SER A 293 20.74 -10.32 0.07
CA SER A 293 19.45 -11.02 0.08
C SER A 293 18.88 -11.24 -1.34
N VAL A 294 17.99 -12.19 -1.44
CA VAL A 294 17.28 -12.52 -2.69
C VAL A 294 18.25 -12.79 -3.84
N ASN A 295 19.06 -13.85 -3.65
CA ASN A 295 20.01 -14.37 -4.60
C ASN A 295 19.99 -15.92 -4.61
N ASN A 296 20.90 -16.56 -5.36
CA ASN A 296 21.06 -18.02 -5.41
C ASN A 296 22.36 -18.48 -4.72
N LEU A 297 22.80 -17.73 -3.69
CA LEU A 297 24.04 -18.02 -2.95
C LEU A 297 23.92 -19.32 -2.16
N THR A 298 25.03 -20.07 -2.09
CA THR A 298 25.11 -21.39 -1.46
C THR A 298 26.25 -21.49 -0.45
N GLY A 299 26.37 -22.62 0.25
CA GLY A 299 27.44 -22.83 1.22
C GLY A 299 27.19 -22.16 2.56
N THR A 300 28.24 -21.97 3.34
CA THR A 300 28.15 -21.46 4.73
C THR A 300 28.58 -20.01 4.83
N VAL A 301 28.18 -19.33 5.92
CA VAL A 301 28.70 -18.01 6.26
C VAL A 301 30.14 -18.18 6.77
N PRO A 302 31.14 -17.50 6.17
CA PRO A 302 32.53 -17.56 6.64
C PRO A 302 32.69 -17.04 8.08
N ALA A 303 33.63 -17.66 8.83
CA ALA A 303 33.90 -17.24 10.22
C ALA A 303 34.46 -15.82 10.30
N GLU A 304 35.12 -15.37 9.23
CA GLU A 304 35.74 -14.05 9.06
C GLU A 304 34.73 -12.91 9.14
N TYR A 305 33.41 -13.18 8.89
CA TYR A 305 32.36 -12.16 9.04
C TYR A 305 32.18 -11.70 10.51
N GLY A 306 32.66 -12.49 11.48
CA GLY A 306 32.79 -12.08 12.87
C GLY A 306 33.80 -10.94 13.11
N ASN A 307 34.62 -10.57 12.11
CA ASN A 307 35.56 -9.47 12.21
C ASN A 307 34.96 -8.11 11.82
N LEU A 308 33.75 -8.09 11.27
CA LEU A 308 33.07 -6.88 10.81
C LEU A 308 32.46 -6.07 11.98
N GLN A 309 33.32 -5.56 12.85
CA GLN A 309 32.91 -4.95 14.14
C GLN A 309 32.02 -3.70 13.98
N ASN A 310 32.05 -3.02 12.84
CA ASN A 310 31.20 -1.87 12.55
C ASN A 310 29.83 -2.26 11.95
N LEU A 311 29.60 -3.56 11.69
CA LEU A 311 28.40 -4.02 11.01
C LEU A 311 27.15 -3.76 11.86
N THR A 312 26.18 -3.03 11.27
CA THR A 312 24.88 -2.71 11.84
C THR A 312 23.76 -3.53 11.20
N LEU A 313 23.88 -3.83 9.88
CA LEU A 313 22.94 -4.62 9.11
C LEU A 313 23.64 -5.80 8.45
N LEU A 314 23.17 -7.02 8.74
CA LEU A 314 23.50 -8.22 7.98
C LEU A 314 22.22 -8.83 7.42
N SER A 315 22.06 -8.78 6.10
CA SER A 315 20.92 -9.33 5.37
C SER A 315 21.38 -10.39 4.35
N LEU A 316 21.03 -11.65 4.60
CA LEU A 316 21.32 -12.82 3.76
C LEU A 316 20.04 -13.59 3.38
N MET A 317 18.86 -13.02 3.65
CA MET A 317 17.57 -13.68 3.47
C MET A 317 17.32 -14.08 2.02
N TYR A 318 16.45 -15.09 1.81
CA TYR A 318 16.14 -15.62 0.48
C TYR A 318 17.38 -16.00 -0.33
N ASN A 319 18.11 -16.99 0.18
CA ASN A 319 19.22 -17.65 -0.51
C ASN A 319 19.16 -19.18 -0.30
N ASN A 320 20.18 -19.89 -0.74
CA ASN A 320 20.35 -21.33 -0.54
C ASN A 320 21.50 -21.62 0.44
N LEU A 321 21.77 -20.70 1.37
CA LEU A 321 22.83 -20.82 2.37
C LEU A 321 22.49 -21.92 3.39
N ASN A 322 23.50 -22.58 3.93
CA ASN A 322 23.38 -23.69 4.84
C ASN A 322 24.40 -23.67 5.98
N GLY A 323 24.43 -24.72 6.78
CA GLY A 323 25.36 -24.84 7.91
C GLY A 323 24.99 -23.96 9.10
N SER A 324 25.89 -23.82 10.05
CA SER A 324 25.67 -23.03 11.26
C SER A 324 26.11 -21.58 11.09
N LEU A 325 25.43 -20.67 11.77
CA LEU A 325 25.87 -19.27 11.85
C LEU A 325 27.12 -19.17 12.74
N PRO A 326 28.24 -18.55 12.28
CA PRO A 326 29.46 -18.47 13.05
C PRO A 326 29.28 -17.78 14.41
N ALA A 327 29.92 -18.30 15.47
CA ALA A 327 29.83 -17.71 16.80
C ALA A 327 30.27 -16.25 16.87
N GLY A 328 31.20 -15.83 15.98
CA GLY A 328 31.68 -14.45 15.87
C GLY A 328 30.59 -13.43 15.55
N ILE A 329 29.52 -13.84 14.85
CA ILE A 329 28.38 -12.95 14.57
C ILE A 329 27.68 -12.53 15.89
N GLY A 330 27.65 -13.40 16.90
CA GLY A 330 27.12 -13.07 18.23
C GLY A 330 27.99 -12.13 19.05
N LEU A 331 29.20 -11.81 18.59
CA LEU A 331 30.15 -10.90 19.24
C LEU A 331 30.25 -9.53 18.58
N LEU A 332 29.54 -9.29 17.47
CA LEU A 332 29.49 -8.00 16.78
C LEU A 332 28.86 -6.94 17.68
N GLN A 333 29.61 -5.88 17.96
CA GLN A 333 29.21 -4.86 18.97
C GLN A 333 28.13 -3.89 18.47
N ASN A 334 28.08 -3.65 17.15
CA ASN A 334 27.21 -2.65 16.54
C ASN A 334 26.00 -3.25 15.78
N LEU A 335 25.83 -4.59 15.82
CA LEU A 335 24.77 -5.26 15.04
C LEU A 335 23.38 -4.89 15.57
N LEU A 336 22.59 -4.17 14.74
CA LEU A 336 21.22 -3.77 15.01
C LEU A 336 20.21 -4.71 14.36
N THR A 337 20.53 -5.18 13.15
CA THR A 337 19.60 -5.94 12.30
C THR A 337 20.25 -7.18 11.73
N LEU A 338 19.65 -8.34 11.98
CA LEU A 338 20.07 -9.63 11.44
C LEU A 338 18.90 -10.29 10.73
N LEU A 339 18.98 -10.36 9.38
CA LEU A 339 17.95 -10.93 8.50
C LEU A 339 18.54 -12.08 7.70
N ILE A 340 18.24 -13.33 8.12
CA ILE A 340 18.76 -14.52 7.45
C ILE A 340 17.67 -15.55 7.13
N TRP A 341 16.42 -15.12 7.14
CA TRP A 341 15.27 -15.96 6.93
C TRP A 341 15.19 -16.55 5.52
N ASN A 342 14.46 -17.68 5.42
CA ASN A 342 14.30 -18.40 4.16
C ASN A 342 15.62 -18.83 3.53
N ASN A 343 16.35 -19.66 4.28
CA ASN A 343 17.57 -20.36 3.91
C ASN A 343 17.53 -21.81 4.43
N SER A 344 18.66 -22.49 4.47
CA SER A 344 18.83 -23.83 5.04
C SER A 344 19.81 -23.84 6.22
N PHE A 345 19.89 -22.72 6.97
CA PHE A 345 20.76 -22.63 8.15
C PHE A 345 20.31 -23.63 9.22
N SER A 346 21.28 -24.21 9.90
CA SER A 346 21.06 -25.25 10.92
C SER A 346 21.92 -25.02 12.16
N GLY A 347 21.91 -25.96 13.12
CA GLY A 347 22.64 -25.79 14.36
C GLY A 347 21.99 -24.81 15.33
N VAL A 348 22.73 -24.32 16.30
CA VAL A 348 22.27 -23.46 17.39
C VAL A 348 22.56 -22.00 17.08
N LEU A 349 21.63 -21.11 17.39
CA LEU A 349 21.85 -19.66 17.30
C LEU A 349 23.03 -19.25 18.20
N PRO A 350 23.96 -18.38 17.75
CA PRO A 350 25.05 -17.90 18.57
C PRO A 350 24.56 -17.32 19.90
N GLN A 351 24.95 -17.93 21.02
CA GLN A 351 24.43 -17.56 22.36
C GLN A 351 24.90 -16.18 22.87
N GLY A 352 25.84 -15.55 22.14
CA GLY A 352 26.28 -14.18 22.40
C GLY A 352 25.40 -13.09 21.76
N LEU A 353 24.46 -13.46 20.92
CA LEU A 353 23.54 -12.51 20.26
C LEU A 353 22.77 -11.70 21.31
N GLY A 354 22.74 -10.38 21.15
CA GLY A 354 22.09 -9.41 22.03
C GLY A 354 22.86 -9.08 23.31
N ARG A 355 23.93 -9.86 23.65
CA ARG A 355 24.81 -9.55 24.79
C ARG A 355 25.78 -8.42 24.47
N SER A 356 26.44 -8.49 23.31
CA SER A 356 27.43 -7.52 22.85
C SER A 356 26.83 -6.40 22.01
N SER A 357 25.71 -6.65 21.37
CA SER A 357 25.07 -5.76 20.39
C SER A 357 23.67 -5.28 20.83
N PRO A 358 23.31 -4.02 20.56
CA PRO A 358 21.98 -3.49 20.85
C PRO A 358 20.97 -3.89 19.76
N LEU A 359 20.76 -5.20 19.55
CA LEU A 359 19.85 -5.72 18.53
C LEU A 359 18.47 -5.06 18.59
N GLN A 360 17.98 -4.62 17.43
CA GLN A 360 16.65 -4.06 17.24
C GLN A 360 15.72 -5.01 16.47
N TRP A 361 16.26 -5.73 15.51
CA TRP A 361 15.50 -6.67 14.69
C TRP A 361 16.30 -7.93 14.40
N ILE A 362 15.73 -9.07 14.73
CA ILE A 362 16.26 -10.38 14.35
C ILE A 362 15.16 -11.17 13.65
N ASP A 363 15.45 -11.66 12.45
CA ASP A 363 14.59 -12.57 11.70
C ASP A 363 15.42 -13.72 11.14
N VAL A 364 15.23 -14.90 11.74
CA VAL A 364 15.86 -16.16 11.32
C VAL A 364 14.81 -17.18 10.89
N SER A 365 13.58 -16.74 10.62
CA SER A 365 12.46 -17.63 10.29
C SER A 365 12.71 -18.49 9.05
N SER A 366 11.95 -19.56 8.92
CA SER A 366 12.04 -20.49 7.77
C SER A 366 13.46 -20.98 7.52
N ASN A 367 14.04 -21.61 8.53
CA ASN A 367 15.35 -22.27 8.52
C ASN A 367 15.27 -23.60 9.28
N LEU A 368 16.41 -24.21 9.63
CA LEU A 368 16.52 -25.46 10.36
C LEU A 368 17.26 -25.29 11.70
N PHE A 369 17.21 -24.10 12.30
CA PHE A 369 17.86 -23.82 13.59
C PHE A 369 17.27 -24.66 14.70
N GLN A 370 18.13 -25.09 15.62
CA GLN A 370 17.79 -25.95 16.76
C GLN A 370 18.22 -25.29 18.09
N GLY A 371 17.85 -25.92 19.23
CA GLY A 371 18.24 -25.46 20.55
C GLY A 371 17.49 -24.24 21.05
N PRO A 372 17.92 -23.59 22.13
CA PRO A 372 17.20 -22.54 22.81
C PRO A 372 17.38 -21.18 22.14
N ILE A 373 16.45 -20.27 22.45
CA ILE A 373 16.60 -18.83 22.16
C ILE A 373 17.75 -18.29 23.01
N PRO A 374 18.69 -17.49 22.44
CA PRO A 374 19.72 -16.84 23.24
C PRO A 374 19.11 -15.97 24.35
N PRO A 375 19.56 -16.13 25.62
CA PRO A 375 18.87 -15.50 26.76
C PRO A 375 18.98 -13.99 26.82
N ASP A 376 20.02 -13.42 26.21
CA ASP A 376 20.41 -12.01 26.32
C ASP A 376 19.94 -11.15 25.11
N LEU A 377 19.06 -11.67 24.23
CA LEU A 377 18.65 -10.97 23.02
C LEU A 377 18.14 -9.54 23.27
N CYS A 378 17.55 -9.28 24.42
CA CYS A 378 17.03 -7.96 24.79
C CYS A 378 17.78 -7.32 25.97
N LEU A 379 19.03 -7.67 26.22
CA LEU A 379 19.80 -7.14 27.36
C LEU A 379 19.88 -5.60 27.34
N HIS A 380 19.96 -5.00 26.14
CA HIS A 380 20.06 -3.56 25.93
C HIS A 380 18.68 -2.86 25.82
N SER A 381 17.56 -3.58 25.97
CA SER A 381 16.20 -3.06 25.83
C SER A 381 15.92 -2.34 24.51
N ASN A 382 16.54 -2.76 23.41
CA ASN A 382 16.39 -2.20 22.06
C ASN A 382 15.63 -3.11 21.11
N LEU A 383 15.45 -4.41 21.42
CA LEU A 383 14.83 -5.36 20.55
C LEU A 383 13.34 -5.02 20.33
N THR A 384 12.99 -4.70 19.07
CA THR A 384 11.61 -4.36 18.67
C THR A 384 10.90 -5.52 18.00
N LYS A 385 11.64 -6.33 17.23
CA LYS A 385 11.08 -7.46 16.45
C LYS A 385 11.91 -8.72 16.69
N LEU A 386 11.26 -9.75 17.19
CA LEU A 386 11.80 -11.11 17.37
C LEU A 386 11.01 -12.06 16.48
N ILE A 387 11.62 -12.54 15.39
CA ILE A 387 10.97 -13.39 14.39
C ILE A 387 11.78 -14.65 14.18
N LEU A 388 11.27 -15.79 14.69
CA LEU A 388 11.97 -17.08 14.71
C LEU A 388 11.11 -18.22 14.15
N PHE A 389 9.96 -17.93 13.56
CA PHE A 389 8.96 -18.96 13.19
C PHE A 389 9.50 -19.96 12.17
N SER A 390 8.86 -21.13 12.10
CA SER A 390 9.21 -22.20 11.15
C SER A 390 10.70 -22.60 11.23
N ASN A 391 11.09 -23.09 12.42
CA ASN A 391 12.40 -23.67 12.71
C ASN A 391 12.23 -24.96 13.56
N GLN A 392 13.31 -25.49 14.12
CA GLN A 392 13.34 -26.61 15.05
C GLN A 392 13.81 -26.16 16.45
N LEU A 393 13.62 -24.86 16.77
CA LEU A 393 14.03 -24.29 18.07
C LEU A 393 13.23 -24.93 19.20
N ALA A 394 13.87 -25.12 20.35
CA ALA A 394 13.31 -25.83 21.49
C ALA A 394 13.75 -25.20 22.82
N GLY A 395 13.16 -25.68 23.94
CA GLY A 395 13.43 -25.16 25.27
C GLY A 395 12.41 -24.09 25.69
N PRO A 396 12.56 -23.49 26.86
CA PRO A 396 11.64 -22.49 27.37
C PRO A 396 11.85 -21.13 26.69
N ILE A 397 10.80 -20.32 26.67
CA ILE A 397 10.90 -18.90 26.28
C ILE A 397 11.66 -18.15 27.39
N PRO A 398 12.77 -17.43 27.07
CA PRO A 398 13.55 -16.73 28.06
C PRO A 398 12.77 -15.62 28.80
N LEU A 399 12.87 -15.56 30.12
CA LEU A 399 12.23 -14.52 30.95
C LEU A 399 12.70 -13.08 30.58
N GLY A 400 13.92 -12.94 30.05
CA GLY A 400 14.43 -11.65 29.57
C GLY A 400 13.56 -11.01 28.47
N LEU A 401 12.86 -11.82 27.68
CA LEU A 401 11.95 -11.32 26.62
C LEU A 401 10.67 -10.70 27.22
N ALA A 402 10.15 -11.28 28.30
CA ALA A 402 8.98 -10.73 28.99
C ALA A 402 9.27 -9.43 29.77
N ASN A 403 10.54 -9.06 29.92
CA ASN A 403 10.98 -7.79 30.51
C ASN A 403 11.45 -6.77 29.47
N CYS A 404 11.37 -7.10 28.20
CA CYS A 404 11.91 -6.31 27.09
C CYS A 404 10.96 -5.17 26.68
N GLN A 405 11.13 -3.99 27.28
CA GLN A 405 10.25 -2.82 27.15
C GLN A 405 10.13 -2.28 25.71
N SER A 406 11.08 -2.62 24.83
CA SER A 406 11.10 -2.17 23.44
C SER A 406 10.30 -3.08 22.50
N LEU A 407 9.96 -4.31 22.89
CA LEU A 407 9.29 -5.28 22.02
C LEU A 407 7.96 -4.77 21.51
N VAL A 408 7.81 -4.87 20.20
CA VAL A 408 6.57 -4.59 19.45
C VAL A 408 5.97 -5.87 18.90
N ARG A 409 6.81 -6.79 18.42
CA ARG A 409 6.38 -8.03 17.79
C ARG A 409 7.25 -9.23 18.20
N VAL A 410 6.57 -10.32 18.56
CA VAL A 410 7.17 -11.63 18.83
C VAL A 410 6.47 -12.68 17.96
N ARG A 411 7.21 -13.36 17.10
CA ARG A 411 6.74 -14.43 16.21
C ARG A 411 7.65 -15.62 16.35
N ILE A 412 7.22 -16.61 17.14
CA ILE A 412 8.00 -17.83 17.40
C ILE A 412 7.23 -19.11 17.07
N GLN A 413 6.13 -18.97 16.33
CA GLN A 413 5.25 -20.07 15.93
C GLN A 413 5.98 -21.12 15.06
N GLY A 414 5.43 -22.35 15.04
CA GLY A 414 5.99 -23.43 14.22
C GLY A 414 7.38 -23.87 14.66
N ASN A 415 7.57 -24.09 15.96
CA ASN A 415 8.80 -24.58 16.59
C ASN A 415 8.50 -25.72 17.59
N SER A 416 9.41 -26.02 18.48
CA SER A 416 9.27 -27.02 19.55
C SER A 416 9.46 -26.42 20.96
N PHE A 417 9.09 -25.16 21.16
CA PHE A 417 9.23 -24.51 22.48
C PHE A 417 8.37 -25.18 23.53
N THR A 418 8.90 -25.27 24.73
CA THR A 418 8.31 -25.97 25.88
C THR A 418 8.20 -25.05 27.10
N GLY A 419 7.57 -25.55 28.17
CA GLY A 419 7.40 -24.77 29.40
C GLY A 419 6.24 -23.78 29.31
N PRO A 420 6.02 -22.95 30.35
CA PRO A 420 4.93 -21.98 30.39
C PRO A 420 5.25 -20.74 29.53
N ILE A 421 4.21 -20.04 29.12
CA ILE A 421 4.34 -18.66 28.59
C ILE A 421 4.78 -17.76 29.76
N PRO A 422 5.91 -17.06 29.68
CA PRO A 422 6.38 -16.22 30.79
C PRO A 422 5.41 -15.10 31.15
N LEU A 423 5.26 -14.84 32.47
CA LEU A 423 4.63 -13.62 32.97
C LEU A 423 5.48 -12.40 32.60
N GLY A 424 4.82 -11.27 32.28
CA GLY A 424 5.48 -10.01 31.93
C GLY A 424 5.15 -9.49 30.53
N PHE A 425 4.75 -10.34 29.60
CA PHE A 425 4.36 -9.88 28.26
C PHE A 425 3.18 -8.90 28.28
N GLY A 426 2.25 -9.05 29.23
CA GLY A 426 1.08 -8.17 29.35
C GLY A 426 1.39 -6.76 29.84
N ILE A 427 2.54 -6.55 30.46
CA ILE A 427 2.96 -5.22 30.95
C ILE A 427 3.93 -4.51 30.01
N LEU A 428 4.28 -5.12 28.88
CA LEU A 428 5.15 -4.49 27.87
C LEU A 428 4.41 -3.35 27.16
N PRO A 429 4.93 -2.12 27.21
CA PRO A 429 4.18 -0.93 26.77
C PRO A 429 3.98 -0.82 25.27
N LYS A 430 4.74 -1.58 24.46
CA LYS A 430 4.76 -1.49 23.00
C LYS A 430 4.34 -2.79 22.31
N LEU A 431 4.19 -3.89 23.05
CA LEU A 431 3.90 -5.19 22.45
C LEU A 431 2.50 -5.20 21.82
N ALA A 432 2.47 -5.32 20.48
CA ALA A 432 1.25 -5.32 19.70
C ALA A 432 0.90 -6.72 19.16
N HIS A 433 1.90 -7.56 18.86
CA HIS A 433 1.72 -8.89 18.29
C HIS A 433 2.49 -9.96 19.06
N LEU A 434 1.79 -11.02 19.48
CA LEU A 434 2.37 -12.18 20.14
C LEU A 434 1.85 -13.45 19.47
N GLU A 435 2.71 -14.10 18.67
CA GLU A 435 2.41 -15.29 17.87
C GLU A 435 3.23 -16.48 18.38
N LEU A 436 2.58 -17.39 19.12
CA LEU A 436 3.17 -18.54 19.80
C LEU A 436 2.62 -19.89 19.31
N GLN A 437 1.73 -19.89 18.31
CA GLN A 437 1.01 -21.09 17.85
C GLN A 437 1.95 -22.17 17.30
N HIS A 438 1.45 -23.41 17.27
CA HIS A 438 2.20 -24.59 16.80
C HIS A 438 3.53 -24.78 17.53
N ASN A 439 3.45 -24.91 18.86
CA ASN A 439 4.56 -25.23 19.75
C ASN A 439 4.14 -26.33 20.75
N ARG A 440 4.91 -26.54 21.83
CA ARG A 440 4.62 -27.46 22.91
C ARG A 440 4.51 -26.76 24.26
N LEU A 441 3.99 -25.54 24.27
CA LEU A 441 3.83 -24.72 25.48
C LEU A 441 2.75 -25.32 26.39
N ILE A 442 2.98 -25.28 27.70
CA ILE A 442 2.12 -25.88 28.72
C ILE A 442 1.66 -24.81 29.75
N GLY A 443 0.72 -25.21 30.62
CA GLY A 443 0.23 -24.35 31.69
C GLY A 443 -0.86 -23.39 31.25
N THR A 444 -0.90 -22.21 31.83
CA THR A 444 -1.99 -21.23 31.65
C THR A 444 -1.64 -20.17 30.63
N ILE A 445 -2.66 -19.55 30.01
CA ILE A 445 -2.51 -18.24 29.39
C ILE A 445 -2.25 -17.22 30.51
N PRO A 446 -1.14 -16.45 30.48
CA PRO A 446 -0.78 -15.52 31.56
C PRO A 446 -1.86 -14.49 31.83
N VAL A 447 -2.23 -14.34 33.11
CA VAL A 447 -3.29 -13.39 33.52
C VAL A 447 -2.93 -11.92 33.26
N ASP A 448 -1.64 -11.59 33.28
CA ASP A 448 -1.13 -10.24 33.01
C ASP A 448 -1.34 -9.81 31.56
N LEU A 449 -1.51 -10.74 30.60
CA LEU A 449 -1.85 -10.39 29.22
C LEU A 449 -3.13 -9.56 29.14
N SER A 450 -4.10 -9.80 30.04
CA SER A 450 -5.33 -9.01 30.11
C SER A 450 -5.11 -7.55 30.52
N ASN A 451 -3.93 -7.20 31.04
CA ASN A 451 -3.55 -5.82 31.37
C ASN A 451 -2.91 -5.06 30.19
N SER A 452 -2.67 -5.72 29.08
CA SER A 452 -2.01 -5.09 27.94
C SER A 452 -2.89 -4.04 27.29
N SER A 453 -2.32 -2.83 27.16
CA SER A 453 -3.00 -1.70 26.50
C SER A 453 -2.75 -1.63 24.98
N LYS A 454 -1.79 -2.41 24.44
CA LYS A 454 -1.33 -2.33 23.06
C LYS A 454 -1.46 -3.65 22.28
N LEU A 455 -1.61 -4.77 22.96
CA LEU A 455 -1.70 -6.08 22.30
C LEU A 455 -2.97 -6.14 21.46
N SER A 456 -2.78 -6.23 20.15
CA SER A 456 -3.87 -6.29 19.16
C SER A 456 -4.06 -7.68 18.58
N TYR A 457 -3.00 -8.47 18.54
CA TYR A 457 -2.99 -9.82 18.00
C TYR A 457 -2.34 -10.80 18.99
N LEU A 458 -3.09 -11.83 19.39
CA LEU A 458 -2.60 -12.90 20.25
C LEU A 458 -3.00 -14.26 19.67
N ASP A 459 -2.02 -15.08 19.32
CA ASP A 459 -2.23 -16.44 18.88
C ASP A 459 -1.39 -17.44 19.70
N VAL A 460 -2.08 -18.25 20.48
CA VAL A 460 -1.54 -19.34 21.29
C VAL A 460 -2.07 -20.71 20.84
N SER A 461 -2.65 -20.79 19.66
CA SER A 461 -3.29 -22.01 19.14
C SER A 461 -2.29 -23.17 18.98
N TYR A 462 -2.80 -24.38 18.95
CA TYR A 462 -2.02 -25.60 18.70
C TYR A 462 -0.80 -25.73 19.62
N ASN A 463 -1.07 -25.68 20.93
CA ASN A 463 -0.13 -25.90 22.02
C ASN A 463 -0.69 -26.97 22.99
N LEU A 464 -0.13 -27.07 24.19
CA LEU A 464 -0.56 -27.99 25.25
C LEU A 464 -1.08 -27.21 26.48
N LEU A 465 -1.65 -26.03 26.28
CA LEU A 465 -2.19 -25.20 27.36
C LEU A 465 -3.43 -25.88 27.96
N ASN A 466 -3.54 -25.90 29.30
CA ASN A 466 -4.45 -26.81 29.98
C ASN A 466 -5.30 -26.21 31.12
N ALA A 467 -5.41 -24.90 31.19
CA ALA A 467 -6.23 -24.20 32.20
C ALA A 467 -7.37 -23.40 31.56
N GLY A 468 -8.20 -22.75 32.40
CA GLY A 468 -9.25 -21.84 31.92
C GLY A 468 -8.71 -20.54 31.33
N LEU A 469 -9.55 -19.87 30.56
CA LEU A 469 -9.28 -18.53 30.02
C LEU A 469 -9.21 -17.50 31.18
N PRO A 470 -8.26 -16.55 31.16
CA PRO A 470 -8.22 -15.47 32.17
C PRO A 470 -9.52 -14.65 32.18
N MET A 471 -10.08 -14.42 33.39
CA MET A 471 -11.39 -13.75 33.54
C MET A 471 -11.49 -12.35 32.94
N ALA A 472 -10.38 -11.63 32.85
CA ALA A 472 -10.33 -10.26 32.31
C ALA A 472 -9.87 -10.20 30.84
N MET A 473 -9.77 -11.34 30.13
CA MET A 473 -9.19 -11.41 28.79
C MET A 473 -9.88 -10.49 27.79
N TRP A 474 -11.18 -10.35 27.87
CA TRP A 474 -11.97 -9.52 26.94
C TRP A 474 -11.94 -8.02 27.24
N LYS A 475 -11.32 -7.60 28.35
CA LYS A 475 -11.19 -6.18 28.75
C LYS A 475 -10.00 -5.47 28.11
N MET A 476 -9.18 -6.19 27.33
CA MET A 476 -8.05 -5.58 26.60
C MET A 476 -8.54 -4.57 25.58
N PRO A 477 -8.15 -3.29 25.66
CA PRO A 477 -8.74 -2.23 24.84
C PRO A 477 -8.34 -2.32 23.35
N SER A 478 -7.23 -2.96 23.05
CA SER A 478 -6.66 -3.01 21.71
C SER A 478 -6.75 -4.38 21.03
N ILE A 479 -7.23 -5.43 21.72
CA ILE A 479 -7.25 -6.78 21.15
C ILE A 479 -8.24 -6.85 19.97
N GLN A 480 -7.74 -7.21 18.82
CA GLN A 480 -8.51 -7.38 17.59
C GLN A 480 -8.69 -8.86 17.24
N SER A 481 -7.65 -9.67 17.45
CA SER A 481 -7.66 -11.08 17.11
C SER A 481 -7.12 -11.90 18.27
N PHE A 482 -7.93 -12.85 18.70
CA PHE A 482 -7.55 -13.82 19.75
C PHE A 482 -7.77 -15.24 19.25
N PHE A 483 -6.68 -16.00 19.18
CA PHE A 483 -6.68 -17.40 18.77
C PHE A 483 -6.09 -18.28 19.88
N ALA A 484 -6.84 -19.29 20.30
CA ALA A 484 -6.41 -20.28 21.26
C ALA A 484 -6.90 -21.70 20.91
N SER A 485 -7.15 -21.95 19.63
CA SER A 485 -7.64 -23.22 19.12
C SER A 485 -6.62 -24.36 19.29
N GLY A 486 -7.09 -25.61 19.33
CA GLY A 486 -6.20 -26.77 19.36
C GLY A 486 -5.33 -26.84 20.61
N ASN A 487 -5.91 -26.65 21.78
CA ASN A 487 -5.28 -26.80 23.10
C ASN A 487 -6.06 -27.74 24.02
N ASN A 488 -5.68 -27.82 25.29
CA ASN A 488 -6.42 -28.58 26.34
C ASN A 488 -7.14 -27.61 27.30
N LEU A 489 -7.61 -26.45 26.81
CA LEU A 489 -8.25 -25.43 27.65
C LEU A 489 -9.58 -25.98 28.23
N THR A 490 -9.84 -25.67 29.51
CA THR A 490 -11.00 -26.12 30.28
C THR A 490 -11.77 -24.96 30.87
N GLY A 491 -12.86 -25.24 31.59
CA GLY A 491 -13.70 -24.22 32.23
C GLY A 491 -14.64 -23.55 31.22
N SER A 492 -15.20 -22.41 31.57
CA SER A 492 -16.16 -21.69 30.73
C SER A 492 -15.56 -20.48 30.05
N ILE A 493 -16.21 -20.02 28.98
CA ILE A 493 -15.87 -18.71 28.38
C ILE A 493 -16.22 -17.61 29.39
N PRO A 494 -15.28 -16.75 29.79
CA PRO A 494 -15.56 -15.65 30.71
C PRO A 494 -16.70 -14.75 30.23
N ALA A 495 -17.71 -14.50 31.06
CA ALA A 495 -18.91 -13.75 30.67
C ALA A 495 -18.76 -12.23 30.69
N ASP A 496 -17.67 -11.72 31.27
CA ASP A 496 -17.42 -10.28 31.38
C ASP A 496 -16.60 -9.77 30.19
N PHE A 497 -17.29 -9.32 29.15
CA PHE A 497 -16.70 -8.77 27.94
C PHE A 497 -16.39 -7.27 28.04
N GLY A 498 -16.73 -6.61 29.16
CA GLY A 498 -16.56 -5.15 29.27
C GLY A 498 -17.20 -4.41 28.09
N ASP A 499 -16.48 -3.41 27.56
CA ASP A 499 -16.94 -2.65 26.39
C ASP A 499 -16.58 -3.36 25.06
N CYS A 500 -15.66 -4.33 25.08
CA CYS A 500 -15.22 -5.15 23.94
C CYS A 500 -15.09 -4.34 22.63
N ALA A 501 -14.34 -3.23 22.71
CA ALA A 501 -14.38 -2.18 21.69
C ALA A 501 -13.67 -2.56 20.36
N SER A 502 -12.79 -3.58 20.33
CA SER A 502 -11.88 -3.80 19.21
C SER A 502 -11.88 -5.23 18.67
N LEU A 503 -12.41 -6.22 19.41
CA LEU A 503 -12.32 -7.64 19.06
C LEU A 503 -13.10 -7.94 17.76
N SER A 504 -12.40 -8.44 16.75
CA SER A 504 -12.96 -8.82 15.44
C SER A 504 -12.92 -10.31 15.17
N VAL A 505 -11.96 -11.03 15.74
CA VAL A 505 -11.82 -12.49 15.56
C VAL A 505 -11.65 -13.17 16.90
N LEU A 506 -12.51 -14.15 17.18
CA LEU A 506 -12.43 -15.03 18.33
C LEU A 506 -12.40 -16.48 17.88
N SER A 507 -11.31 -17.21 18.13
CA SER A 507 -11.19 -18.63 17.80
C SER A 507 -10.71 -19.43 19.02
N LEU A 508 -11.60 -20.31 19.51
CA LEU A 508 -11.40 -21.18 20.68
C LEU A 508 -11.68 -22.65 20.33
N SER A 509 -11.71 -22.99 19.05
CA SER A 509 -12.07 -24.33 18.57
C SER A 509 -11.12 -25.40 19.10
N GLN A 510 -11.53 -26.66 19.04
CA GLN A 510 -10.68 -27.82 19.41
C GLN A 510 -10.07 -27.70 20.81
N ASN A 511 -10.94 -27.56 21.82
CA ASN A 511 -10.57 -27.48 23.22
C ASN A 511 -11.55 -28.33 24.10
N HIS A 512 -11.49 -28.22 25.41
CA HIS A 512 -12.39 -28.84 26.36
C HIS A 512 -13.23 -27.80 27.14
N ILE A 513 -13.60 -26.70 26.47
CA ILE A 513 -14.35 -25.60 27.07
C ILE A 513 -15.80 -26.06 27.30
N THR A 514 -16.30 -25.75 28.51
CA THR A 514 -17.65 -26.16 28.98
C THR A 514 -18.55 -24.96 29.26
N GLY A 515 -19.81 -25.21 29.64
CA GLY A 515 -20.78 -24.18 29.98
C GLY A 515 -21.39 -23.51 28.75
N ASP A 516 -22.11 -22.46 28.97
CA ASP A 516 -22.92 -21.78 27.93
C ASP A 516 -22.11 -20.77 27.12
N ILE A 517 -22.56 -20.46 25.90
CA ILE A 517 -22.04 -19.30 25.14
C ILE A 517 -22.56 -18.03 25.84
N PRO A 518 -21.69 -17.16 26.36
CA PRO A 518 -22.14 -15.99 27.12
C PRO A 518 -22.90 -14.99 26.24
N VAL A 519 -24.09 -14.56 26.67
CA VAL A 519 -24.91 -13.54 25.98
C VAL A 519 -24.13 -12.24 25.75
N ASN A 520 -23.27 -11.87 26.70
CA ASN A 520 -22.47 -10.65 26.64
C ASN A 520 -21.44 -10.60 25.51
N ILE A 521 -21.17 -11.71 24.79
CA ILE A 521 -20.32 -11.69 23.58
C ILE A 521 -20.91 -10.76 22.50
N SER A 522 -22.24 -10.56 22.51
CA SER A 522 -22.94 -9.64 21.61
C SER A 522 -22.57 -8.16 21.82
N LYS A 523 -21.94 -7.80 22.94
CA LYS A 523 -21.37 -6.46 23.16
C LYS A 523 -20.19 -6.16 22.25
N CYS A 524 -19.51 -7.20 21.75
CA CYS A 524 -18.38 -7.10 20.81
C CYS A 524 -18.89 -6.78 19.40
N ARG A 525 -19.34 -5.55 19.16
CA ARG A 525 -19.97 -5.14 17.90
C ARG A 525 -19.06 -5.22 16.67
N HIS A 526 -17.75 -5.36 16.86
CA HIS A 526 -16.77 -5.49 15.79
C HIS A 526 -16.43 -6.95 15.47
N LEU A 527 -17.00 -7.94 16.17
CA LEU A 527 -16.77 -9.34 15.87
C LEU A 527 -17.33 -9.70 14.49
N ILE A 528 -16.42 -10.25 13.68
CA ILE A 528 -16.65 -10.75 12.33
C ILE A 528 -16.71 -12.27 12.37
N THR A 529 -15.80 -12.89 13.14
CA THR A 529 -15.63 -14.35 13.18
C THR A 529 -15.68 -14.87 14.60
N ILE A 530 -16.55 -15.83 14.84
CA ILE A 530 -16.65 -16.61 16.09
C ILE A 530 -16.51 -18.09 15.75
N GLN A 531 -15.42 -18.72 16.21
CA GLN A 531 -15.12 -20.14 16.03
C GLN A 531 -15.01 -20.84 17.39
N LEU A 532 -16.00 -21.64 17.73
CA LEU A 532 -16.11 -22.36 18.99
C LEU A 532 -16.30 -23.87 18.78
N GLN A 533 -16.14 -24.35 17.54
CA GLN A 533 -16.40 -25.76 17.20
C GLN A 533 -15.45 -26.71 17.93
N GLU A 534 -15.89 -27.97 18.06
CA GLU A 534 -15.11 -29.04 18.72
C GLU A 534 -14.77 -28.70 20.18
N ASN A 535 -15.81 -28.45 20.99
CA ASN A 535 -15.73 -28.18 22.42
C ASN A 535 -16.80 -28.98 23.21
N GLN A 536 -17.04 -28.65 24.45
CA GLN A 536 -18.08 -29.23 25.31
C GLN A 536 -19.10 -28.19 25.77
N LEU A 537 -19.36 -27.16 24.90
CA LEU A 537 -20.32 -26.11 25.18
C LEU A 537 -21.76 -26.64 25.27
N SER A 538 -22.53 -26.13 26.21
CA SER A 538 -23.91 -26.49 26.49
C SER A 538 -24.87 -25.31 26.39
N GLY A 539 -26.13 -25.50 26.74
CA GLY A 539 -27.16 -24.45 26.70
C GLY A 539 -27.64 -24.13 25.28
N SER A 540 -28.24 -22.97 25.10
CA SER A 540 -28.77 -22.53 23.81
C SER A 540 -27.86 -21.53 23.09
N ILE A 541 -28.00 -21.43 21.77
CA ILE A 541 -27.38 -20.37 21.00
C ILE A 541 -28.01 -19.03 21.39
N PRO A 542 -27.27 -18.05 21.92
CA PRO A 542 -27.83 -16.77 22.33
C PRO A 542 -28.45 -16.01 21.15
N VAL A 543 -29.71 -15.59 21.30
CA VAL A 543 -30.42 -14.82 20.29
C VAL A 543 -29.78 -13.46 20.01
N GLU A 544 -29.07 -12.91 20.97
CA GLU A 544 -28.36 -11.64 20.90
C GLU A 544 -27.23 -11.64 19.86
N LEU A 545 -26.67 -12.81 19.52
CA LEU A 545 -25.69 -12.95 18.42
C LEU A 545 -26.30 -12.53 17.08
N ALA A 546 -27.60 -12.73 16.88
CA ALA A 546 -28.31 -12.31 15.68
C ALA A 546 -28.46 -10.78 15.57
N SER A 547 -28.08 -10.01 16.59
CA SER A 547 -28.08 -8.54 16.57
C SER A 547 -26.71 -7.93 16.29
N MET A 548 -25.68 -8.75 16.05
CA MET A 548 -24.32 -8.30 15.82
C MET A 548 -24.14 -7.79 14.38
N PRO A 549 -23.81 -6.51 14.16
CA PRO A 549 -23.90 -5.88 12.83
C PRO A 549 -22.84 -6.36 11.84
N ASN A 550 -21.73 -6.94 12.32
CA ASN A 550 -20.57 -7.31 11.50
C ASN A 550 -20.29 -8.83 11.53
N LEU A 551 -21.15 -9.65 12.12
CA LEU A 551 -20.92 -11.09 12.23
C LEU A 551 -21.10 -11.75 10.84
N GLU A 552 -20.00 -12.31 10.31
CA GLU A 552 -19.93 -13.01 9.02
C GLU A 552 -19.82 -14.54 9.21
N VAL A 553 -19.07 -14.98 10.22
CA VAL A 553 -18.78 -16.39 10.45
C VAL A 553 -19.13 -16.79 11.88
N LEU A 554 -20.03 -17.75 12.01
CA LEU A 554 -20.36 -18.41 13.29
C LEU A 554 -20.26 -19.92 13.14
N ASP A 555 -19.22 -20.52 13.72
CA ASP A 555 -19.08 -21.98 13.81
C ASP A 555 -19.12 -22.44 15.29
N VAL A 556 -20.18 -23.13 15.65
CA VAL A 556 -20.39 -23.74 16.97
C VAL A 556 -20.63 -25.25 16.86
N SER A 557 -20.21 -25.85 15.74
CA SER A 557 -20.40 -27.27 15.47
C SER A 557 -19.67 -28.17 16.47
N GLN A 558 -20.04 -29.43 16.55
CA GLN A 558 -19.42 -30.45 17.41
C GLN A 558 -19.33 -29.98 18.88
N ASN A 559 -20.49 -29.67 19.46
CA ASN A 559 -20.68 -29.29 20.86
C ASN A 559 -21.90 -30.01 21.46
N HIS A 560 -22.35 -29.60 22.63
CA HIS A 560 -23.56 -30.16 23.31
C HIS A 560 -24.71 -29.14 23.38
N LEU A 561 -24.77 -28.21 22.42
CA LEU A 561 -25.78 -27.13 22.39
C LEU A 561 -27.19 -27.73 22.22
N THR A 562 -28.17 -27.10 22.87
CA THR A 562 -29.58 -27.52 22.91
C THR A 562 -30.49 -26.36 22.54
N GLY A 563 -31.81 -26.62 22.45
CA GLY A 563 -32.80 -25.62 22.07
C GLY A 563 -32.85 -25.38 20.57
N ASP A 564 -33.52 -24.33 20.15
CA ASP A 564 -33.76 -24.05 18.74
C ASP A 564 -32.71 -23.09 18.16
N ILE A 565 -32.54 -23.12 16.83
CA ILE A 565 -31.77 -22.07 16.13
C ILE A 565 -32.62 -20.78 16.16
N PRO A 566 -32.13 -19.69 16.79
CA PRO A 566 -32.89 -18.46 16.85
C PRO A 566 -33.25 -17.93 15.46
N TYR A 567 -34.55 -17.79 15.18
CA TYR A 567 -35.05 -17.37 13.87
C TYR A 567 -34.56 -15.97 13.45
N GLN A 568 -34.10 -15.14 14.40
CA GLN A 568 -33.57 -13.82 14.17
C GLN A 568 -32.30 -13.81 13.29
N PHE A 569 -31.56 -14.92 13.25
CA PHE A 569 -30.40 -15.04 12.37
C PHE A 569 -30.74 -14.90 10.88
N GLN A 570 -31.98 -15.21 10.48
CA GLN A 570 -32.42 -14.99 9.09
C GLN A 570 -32.40 -13.50 8.66
N ASN A 571 -32.42 -12.58 9.62
CA ASN A 571 -32.41 -11.13 9.38
C ASN A 571 -30.98 -10.58 9.35
N LEU A 572 -29.96 -11.37 9.68
CA LEU A 572 -28.56 -10.96 9.69
C LEU A 572 -27.99 -11.04 8.27
N THR A 573 -27.94 -9.89 7.61
CA THR A 573 -27.53 -9.78 6.20
C THR A 573 -26.02 -9.96 5.99
N THR A 574 -25.24 -9.84 7.05
CA THR A 574 -23.77 -9.99 7.02
C THR A 574 -23.30 -11.43 7.18
N LEU A 575 -24.17 -12.33 7.68
CA LEU A 575 -23.78 -13.70 7.99
C LEU A 575 -23.58 -14.51 6.69
N GLU A 576 -22.34 -14.97 6.45
CA GLU A 576 -21.94 -15.73 5.26
C GLU A 576 -21.76 -17.21 5.56
N ALA A 577 -21.27 -17.55 6.75
CA ALA A 577 -21.02 -18.93 7.17
C ALA A 577 -21.64 -19.19 8.55
N PHE A 578 -22.52 -20.20 8.60
CA PHE A 578 -23.19 -20.64 9.83
C PHE A 578 -23.11 -22.16 9.92
N ASN A 579 -22.44 -22.67 10.94
CA ASN A 579 -22.26 -24.10 11.15
C ASN A 579 -22.66 -24.48 12.58
N VAL A 580 -23.69 -25.29 12.74
CA VAL A 580 -24.21 -25.82 14.00
C VAL A 580 -24.24 -27.35 14.00
N SER A 581 -23.59 -28.01 13.04
CA SER A 581 -23.60 -29.45 12.89
C SER A 581 -23.12 -30.18 14.16
N TYR A 582 -23.54 -31.40 14.35
CA TYR A 582 -23.17 -32.27 15.48
C TYR A 582 -23.35 -31.58 16.85
N ASN A 583 -24.64 -31.23 17.15
CA ASN A 583 -25.10 -30.72 18.43
C ASN A 583 -26.39 -31.48 18.84
N ASN A 584 -27.10 -31.00 19.84
CA ASN A 584 -28.41 -31.56 20.26
C ASN A 584 -29.53 -30.50 20.07
N LEU A 585 -29.47 -29.73 18.96
CA LEU A 585 -30.44 -28.70 18.64
C LEU A 585 -31.76 -29.33 18.17
N SER A 586 -32.86 -28.58 18.35
CA SER A 586 -34.23 -28.97 18.01
C SER A 586 -34.93 -27.90 17.19
N GLY A 587 -36.17 -28.17 16.76
CA GLY A 587 -37.00 -27.20 16.08
C GLY A 587 -36.68 -26.96 14.60
N PRO A 588 -37.34 -25.97 13.98
CA PRO A 588 -37.19 -25.68 12.57
C PRO A 588 -35.91 -24.89 12.25
N VAL A 589 -35.25 -25.23 11.14
CA VAL A 589 -34.19 -24.38 10.55
C VAL A 589 -34.85 -23.15 9.93
N PRO A 590 -34.32 -21.90 10.16
CA PRO A 590 -34.80 -20.68 9.53
C PRO A 590 -34.81 -20.82 8.00
N LEU A 591 -35.74 -20.11 7.32
CA LEU A 591 -35.96 -20.29 5.88
C LEU A 591 -35.47 -19.11 5.03
N GLU A 592 -35.13 -17.99 5.67
CA GLU A 592 -34.76 -16.74 4.98
C GLU A 592 -33.28 -16.38 5.19
N GLY A 593 -32.81 -15.35 4.50
CA GLY A 593 -31.41 -14.88 4.58
C GLY A 593 -30.42 -15.92 4.05
N MET A 594 -29.30 -16.07 4.72
CA MET A 594 -28.24 -17.03 4.35
C MET A 594 -28.71 -18.49 4.35
N PHE A 595 -29.76 -18.82 5.12
CA PHE A 595 -30.30 -20.18 5.22
C PHE A 595 -30.93 -20.70 3.93
N LYS A 596 -31.27 -19.82 2.96
CA LYS A 596 -31.70 -20.23 1.62
C LYS A 596 -30.63 -20.96 0.83
N THR A 597 -29.35 -20.61 1.07
CA THR A 597 -28.19 -21.13 0.35
C THR A 597 -27.26 -21.97 1.22
N ALA A 598 -27.58 -22.10 2.50
CA ALA A 598 -26.76 -22.85 3.45
C ALA A 598 -26.68 -24.33 3.09
N SER A 599 -25.51 -24.94 3.27
CA SER A 599 -25.30 -26.34 3.06
C SER A 599 -26.03 -27.19 4.12
N ILE A 600 -26.57 -28.33 3.70
CA ILE A 600 -27.12 -29.34 4.62
C ILE A 600 -26.07 -29.77 5.63
N SER A 601 -24.79 -29.85 5.24
CA SER A 601 -23.69 -30.22 6.10
C SER A 601 -23.57 -29.38 7.36
N SER A 602 -24.00 -28.12 7.31
CA SER A 602 -23.97 -27.20 8.46
C SER A 602 -25.00 -27.52 9.56
N PHE A 603 -25.94 -28.42 9.31
CA PHE A 603 -27.02 -28.78 10.23
C PHE A 603 -27.04 -30.25 10.61
N VAL A 604 -26.30 -31.11 9.91
CA VAL A 604 -26.27 -32.58 10.18
C VAL A 604 -25.83 -32.86 11.60
N GLY A 605 -26.18 -34.06 12.10
CA GLY A 605 -25.79 -34.44 13.46
C GLY A 605 -26.66 -33.85 14.58
N ASN A 606 -27.79 -33.19 14.25
CA ASN A 606 -28.81 -32.67 15.18
C ASN A 606 -30.10 -33.49 15.00
N PRO A 607 -30.34 -34.53 15.78
CA PRO A 607 -31.43 -35.50 15.51
C PRO A 607 -32.83 -34.87 15.65
N ASN A 608 -32.98 -33.75 16.34
CA ASN A 608 -34.25 -33.08 16.60
C ASN A 608 -34.50 -31.85 15.75
N LEU A 609 -33.57 -31.45 14.89
CA LEU A 609 -33.80 -30.37 13.88
C LEU A 609 -34.70 -30.91 12.77
N CYS A 610 -35.55 -30.02 12.24
CA CYS A 610 -36.43 -30.31 11.12
C CYS A 610 -36.45 -29.13 10.13
N GLY A 611 -36.84 -29.36 8.88
CA GLY A 611 -36.94 -28.34 7.85
C GLY A 611 -36.91 -28.92 6.44
N ASN A 612 -37.18 -28.07 5.43
CA ASN A 612 -37.28 -28.51 4.03
C ASN A 612 -35.99 -29.11 3.46
N MET A 613 -34.85 -28.71 4.03
CA MET A 613 -33.52 -29.15 3.61
C MET A 613 -33.03 -30.40 4.37
N LEU A 614 -33.73 -30.82 5.44
CA LEU A 614 -33.34 -31.93 6.29
C LEU A 614 -34.22 -33.17 6.03
N PRO A 615 -33.73 -34.39 6.32
CA PRO A 615 -34.52 -35.60 6.17
C PRO A 615 -35.81 -35.62 7.01
N ARG A 616 -35.87 -34.81 8.06
CA ARG A 616 -37.00 -34.72 8.98
C ARG A 616 -37.84 -33.48 8.65
N SER A 617 -39.09 -33.69 8.20
CA SER A 617 -40.07 -32.62 8.06
C SER A 617 -40.61 -32.17 9.41
N CYS A 618 -40.88 -30.90 9.61
CA CYS A 618 -41.49 -30.40 10.85
C CYS A 618 -42.97 -30.77 10.88
N ILE A 619 -43.31 -31.83 11.61
CA ILE A 619 -44.69 -32.24 11.80
C ILE A 619 -45.29 -31.39 12.92
N GLY A 620 -46.24 -30.48 12.57
CA GLY A 620 -47.01 -29.67 13.53
C GLY A 620 -46.80 -28.16 13.57
N PHE A 621 -46.02 -27.58 12.64
CA PHE A 621 -45.91 -26.15 12.44
C PHE A 621 -46.54 -25.71 11.12
N ASP A 622 -47.81 -26.16 10.86
CA ASP A 622 -48.63 -25.55 9.82
C ASP A 622 -49.24 -24.25 10.39
N GLY A 623 -48.51 -23.18 10.41
CA GLY A 623 -48.97 -21.93 11.00
C GLY A 623 -48.49 -20.65 10.38
N TYR A 624 -48.40 -20.61 9.04
CA TYR A 624 -48.49 -19.36 8.25
C TYR A 624 -48.68 -19.72 6.77
N GLY A 625 -49.83 -20.33 6.48
CA GLY A 625 -50.36 -20.58 5.14
C GLY A 625 -51.71 -19.98 5.02
N ASP A 626 -51.90 -19.14 4.07
CA ASP A 626 -53.09 -18.48 3.57
C ASP A 626 -54.39 -19.34 3.76
N HIS A 627 -55.25 -18.96 4.68
CA HIS A 627 -56.61 -19.44 4.77
C HIS A 627 -57.58 -18.31 4.38
N SER A 628 -57.82 -18.19 3.11
CA SER A 628 -59.08 -17.61 2.60
C SER A 628 -60.23 -18.56 2.91
N GLY A 629 -60.78 -18.49 4.12
CA GLY A 629 -61.99 -19.21 4.59
C GLY A 629 -62.98 -18.24 5.22
N LYS A 630 -63.97 -17.89 4.45
CA LYS A 630 -65.15 -17.09 4.89
C LYS A 630 -65.71 -17.52 6.26
N ARG A 631 -65.60 -16.65 7.26
CA ARG A 631 -66.61 -16.62 8.37
C ARG A 631 -67.14 -15.20 8.54
N LYS A 632 -68.46 -15.10 8.24
CA LYS A 632 -69.31 -13.95 8.53
C LYS A 632 -69.45 -13.75 10.04
N GLY A 633 -69.32 -12.50 10.43
CA GLY A 633 -70.21 -11.96 11.42
C GLY A 633 -69.63 -11.44 12.71
N ARG A 634 -69.82 -10.14 12.94
CA ARG A 634 -69.92 -9.43 14.22
C ARG A 634 -68.58 -9.01 14.87
N ASN A 635 -68.25 -7.81 14.57
CA ASN A 635 -67.87 -6.71 15.49
C ASN A 635 -67.25 -5.49 14.72
N ALA A 636 -68.00 -5.01 13.74
CA ALA A 636 -67.62 -3.78 13.03
C ALA A 636 -67.67 -2.49 13.92
N GLY A 637 -68.37 -2.56 15.05
CA GLY A 637 -68.52 -1.40 15.93
C GLY A 637 -67.29 -1.08 16.79
N LEU A 638 -66.51 -2.12 17.19
CA LEU A 638 -65.34 -1.91 18.07
C LEU A 638 -64.13 -1.44 17.31
N LEU A 639 -63.97 -1.89 16.04
CA LEU A 639 -62.88 -1.45 15.16
C LEU A 639 -63.01 0.01 14.72
N TRP A 640 -64.28 0.48 14.54
CA TRP A 640 -64.55 1.89 14.26
C TRP A 640 -64.23 2.80 15.47
N LEU A 641 -64.49 2.36 16.70
CA LEU A 641 -64.17 3.10 17.92
C LEU A 641 -62.68 3.19 18.14
N VAL A 642 -61.92 2.08 17.92
CA VAL A 642 -60.47 2.08 18.02
C VAL A 642 -59.83 2.91 16.90
N GLY A 643 -60.36 2.86 15.67
CA GLY A 643 -59.89 3.69 14.56
C GLY A 643 -60.13 5.17 14.78
N CYS A 644 -61.27 5.54 15.35
CA CYS A 644 -61.58 6.94 15.69
C CYS A 644 -60.70 7.46 16.85
N VAL A 645 -60.41 6.63 17.86
CA VAL A 645 -59.48 7.01 18.96
C VAL A 645 -58.05 7.18 18.43
N PHE A 646 -57.62 6.31 17.52
CA PHE A 646 -56.28 6.45 16.88
C PHE A 646 -56.19 7.69 15.99
N ALA A 647 -57.24 7.99 15.21
CA ALA A 647 -57.29 9.17 14.35
C ALA A 647 -57.32 10.48 15.17
N VAL A 648 -58.10 10.51 16.28
CA VAL A 648 -58.12 11.66 17.18
C VAL A 648 -56.82 11.81 17.94
N SER A 649 -56.18 10.73 18.38
CA SER A 649 -54.83 10.76 18.98
C SER A 649 -53.79 11.25 18.03
N LEU A 650 -53.84 10.85 16.76
CA LEU A 650 -52.91 11.31 15.72
C LEU A 650 -53.08 12.79 15.37
N ILE A 651 -54.36 13.25 15.34
CA ILE A 651 -54.69 14.67 15.13
C ILE A 651 -54.22 15.52 16.32
N ILE A 652 -54.36 15.04 17.55
CA ILE A 652 -53.86 15.72 18.76
C ILE A 652 -52.34 15.76 18.77
N LEU A 653 -51.66 14.68 18.36
CA LEU A 653 -50.20 14.63 18.20
C LEU A 653 -49.69 15.60 17.13
N ILE A 654 -50.37 15.65 15.98
CA ILE A 654 -50.01 16.57 14.88
C ILE A 654 -50.33 18.02 15.26
N ALA A 655 -51.44 18.28 15.94
CA ALA A 655 -51.79 19.63 16.42
C ALA A 655 -50.84 20.05 17.56
N GLY A 656 -50.55 19.15 18.50
CA GLY A 656 -49.59 19.36 19.59
C GLY A 656 -48.18 19.58 19.07
N GLY A 657 -47.75 18.77 18.09
CA GLY A 657 -46.45 18.92 17.42
C GLY A 657 -46.35 20.27 16.67
N ARG A 658 -47.44 20.70 15.99
CA ARG A 658 -47.47 22.02 15.33
C ARG A 658 -47.50 23.18 16.34
N CYS A 659 -48.16 23.00 17.48
CA CYS A 659 -48.20 24.00 18.56
C CYS A 659 -46.83 24.12 19.24
N LEU A 660 -46.20 22.99 19.54
CA LEU A 660 -44.82 22.94 20.06
C LEU A 660 -43.80 23.47 19.06
N PHE A 661 -43.95 23.15 17.76
CA PHE A 661 -43.07 23.69 16.70
C PHE A 661 -43.27 25.21 16.50
N LYS A 662 -44.50 25.72 16.65
CA LYS A 662 -44.73 27.17 16.66
C LYS A 662 -44.22 27.84 17.95
N GLN A 663 -44.30 27.18 19.08
CA GLN A 663 -43.87 27.73 20.37
C GLN A 663 -42.33 27.65 20.52
N TYR A 664 -41.71 26.59 20.04
CA TYR A 664 -40.24 26.46 20.00
C TYR A 664 -39.59 27.15 18.80
N GLY A 665 -40.25 27.20 17.64
CA GLY A 665 -39.75 27.93 16.46
C GLY A 665 -39.77 29.44 16.60
N ALA A 666 -40.65 29.99 17.48
CA ALA A 666 -40.70 31.43 17.75
C ALA A 666 -39.72 31.89 18.85
N GLN A 667 -39.15 30.93 19.60
CA GLN A 667 -38.05 31.21 20.53
C GLN A 667 -36.64 31.08 19.91
N LEU A 668 -36.55 30.55 18.69
CA LEU A 668 -35.29 30.45 17.95
C LEU A 668 -35.05 31.61 16.95
N CYS A 669 -35.94 32.59 16.93
CA CYS A 669 -35.82 33.81 16.10
C CYS A 669 -35.82 35.13 16.93
N SER A 670 -35.39 35.11 18.18
CA SER A 670 -35.02 36.33 18.88
C SER A 670 -33.55 36.28 19.23
N LYS A 671 -32.85 37.23 18.61
CA LYS A 671 -31.46 37.60 18.93
C LYS A 671 -31.12 37.34 20.39
N ASP A 672 -30.04 36.56 20.58
CA ASP A 672 -29.03 36.99 21.52
C ASP A 672 -27.69 36.39 21.07
N THR A 673 -26.79 37.28 20.84
CA THR A 673 -25.37 37.15 20.78
C THR A 673 -24.88 36.13 21.82
N PHE A 674 -24.41 35.02 21.35
CA PHE A 674 -23.36 34.25 22.04
C PHE A 674 -22.25 33.96 21.04
N GLU A 675 -21.12 34.53 21.36
CA GLU A 675 -19.81 34.33 20.80
C GLU A 675 -19.45 32.85 20.71
N ASP A 676 -18.78 32.56 19.60
CA ASP A 676 -17.68 31.64 19.47
C ASP A 676 -17.88 30.17 19.90
N ARG A 677 -18.09 29.35 18.92
CA ARG A 677 -17.27 28.13 18.74
C ARG A 677 -16.85 28.06 17.30
N ASP A 678 -15.58 28.26 17.11
CA ASP A 678 -14.82 28.16 15.87
C ASP A 678 -15.25 26.95 15.03
N GLU A 679 -16.19 27.12 14.09
CA GLU A 679 -16.20 26.30 12.87
C GLU A 679 -15.01 26.77 12.05
N TRP A 680 -13.92 26.00 12.10
CA TRP A 680 -12.77 26.24 11.25
C TRP A 680 -13.24 26.29 9.80
N PRO A 681 -12.87 27.34 9.05
CA PRO A 681 -13.32 27.49 7.67
C PRO A 681 -12.81 26.32 6.81
N TRP A 682 -13.69 25.79 5.96
CA TRP A 682 -13.32 24.78 4.98
C TRP A 682 -12.26 25.30 4.03
N ARG A 683 -11.16 24.57 3.91
CA ARG A 683 -10.04 24.92 3.03
C ARG A 683 -9.95 23.91 1.90
N LEU A 684 -10.02 24.37 0.64
CA LEU A 684 -9.77 23.56 -0.54
C LEU A 684 -8.27 23.60 -0.87
N THR A 685 -7.62 22.44 -0.82
CA THR A 685 -6.27 22.25 -1.33
C THR A 685 -6.37 21.56 -2.68
N ALA A 686 -6.01 22.27 -3.73
CA ALA A 686 -6.12 21.81 -5.11
C ALA A 686 -4.76 21.32 -5.63
N PHE A 687 -4.74 20.20 -6.37
CA PHE A 687 -3.56 19.64 -7.01
C PHE A 687 -3.44 20.07 -8.48
N GLN A 688 -4.40 20.85 -8.95
CA GLN A 688 -4.41 21.53 -10.24
C GLN A 688 -5.28 22.77 -10.15
N ARG A 689 -5.26 23.64 -11.18
CA ARG A 689 -6.15 24.81 -11.24
C ARG A 689 -7.61 24.33 -11.35
N LEU A 690 -8.42 24.64 -10.33
CA LEU A 690 -9.85 24.35 -10.29
C LEU A 690 -10.64 25.63 -10.51
N ALA A 691 -11.78 25.53 -11.22
CA ALA A 691 -12.68 26.64 -11.49
C ALA A 691 -13.81 26.76 -10.45
N PHE A 692 -13.66 26.13 -9.26
CA PHE A 692 -14.67 26.11 -8.20
C PHE A 692 -14.02 26.22 -6.82
N THR A 693 -14.81 26.55 -5.81
CA THR A 693 -14.39 26.80 -4.43
C THR A 693 -14.81 25.66 -3.49
N SER A 694 -14.36 25.70 -2.22
CA SER A 694 -14.81 24.79 -1.17
C SER A 694 -16.32 24.84 -0.95
N ASN A 695 -16.93 26.01 -1.07
CA ASN A 695 -18.38 26.18 -0.89
C ASN A 695 -19.17 25.49 -2.01
N ASP A 696 -18.70 25.56 -3.25
CA ASP A 696 -19.33 24.87 -4.38
C ASP A 696 -19.32 23.35 -4.18
N VAL A 697 -18.23 22.81 -3.63
CA VAL A 697 -18.11 21.38 -3.27
C VAL A 697 -19.10 21.01 -2.16
N LEU A 698 -19.25 21.84 -1.13
CA LEU A 698 -20.14 21.60 0.00
C LEU A 698 -21.61 21.67 -0.41
N ASP A 699 -21.98 22.61 -1.25
CA ASP A 699 -23.34 22.81 -1.75
C ASP A 699 -23.84 21.62 -2.61
N ALA A 700 -22.89 20.85 -3.17
CA ALA A 700 -23.19 19.66 -3.96
C ALA A 700 -23.40 18.39 -3.10
N LEU A 701 -23.13 18.39 -1.80
CA LEU A 701 -23.29 17.23 -0.91
C LEU A 701 -24.77 17.03 -0.47
N LYS A 702 -25.63 16.75 -1.45
CA LYS A 702 -27.06 16.47 -1.23
C LYS A 702 -27.33 14.97 -1.36
N ASP A 703 -28.34 14.46 -0.66
CA ASP A 703 -28.70 13.04 -0.72
C ASP A 703 -29.06 12.57 -2.13
N ASP A 704 -29.65 13.45 -2.95
CA ASP A 704 -29.99 13.15 -4.36
C ASP A 704 -28.75 12.99 -5.27
N ASN A 705 -27.60 13.47 -4.83
CA ASN A 705 -26.34 13.39 -5.57
C ASN A 705 -25.49 12.18 -5.21
N VAL A 706 -25.96 11.31 -4.31
CA VAL A 706 -25.21 10.11 -3.89
C VAL A 706 -25.20 9.10 -5.03
N VAL A 707 -24.01 8.77 -5.50
CA VAL A 707 -23.78 7.74 -6.54
C VAL A 707 -23.23 6.43 -6.00
N GLY A 708 -22.72 6.43 -4.75
CA GLY A 708 -22.23 5.21 -4.11
C GLY A 708 -21.98 5.39 -2.61
N LYS A 709 -22.18 4.29 -1.86
CA LYS A 709 -21.83 4.18 -0.43
C LYS A 709 -20.94 2.97 -0.27
N GLY A 710 -19.76 3.17 0.31
CA GLY A 710 -18.77 2.12 0.52
C GLY A 710 -18.23 2.12 1.94
N ALA A 711 -17.35 1.15 2.25
CA ALA A 711 -16.74 0.99 3.57
C ALA A 711 -15.92 2.23 4.02
N THR A 712 -15.36 2.98 3.08
CA THR A 712 -14.49 4.14 3.35
C THR A 712 -15.21 5.47 3.32
N GLY A 713 -16.47 5.55 2.84
CA GLY A 713 -17.23 6.81 2.76
C GLY A 713 -18.40 6.79 1.79
N THR A 714 -19.01 7.96 1.61
CA THR A 714 -20.07 8.21 0.63
C THR A 714 -19.53 9.03 -0.53
N VAL A 715 -19.84 8.62 -1.77
CA VAL A 715 -19.45 9.32 -3.00
C VAL A 715 -20.63 10.06 -3.60
N TYR A 716 -20.43 11.33 -3.90
CA TYR A 716 -21.42 12.23 -4.49
C TYR A 716 -20.98 12.61 -5.91
N LYS A 717 -21.91 12.66 -6.86
CA LYS A 717 -21.72 13.30 -8.16
C LYS A 717 -22.01 14.79 -7.97
N ALA A 718 -21.05 15.64 -8.25
CA ALA A 718 -21.16 17.07 -8.02
C ALA A 718 -20.96 17.83 -9.35
N GLU A 719 -21.96 18.58 -9.76
CA GLU A 719 -21.87 19.48 -10.90
C GLU A 719 -21.45 20.87 -10.41
N MET A 720 -20.26 21.31 -10.85
CA MET A 720 -19.67 22.58 -10.45
C MET A 720 -20.25 23.74 -11.25
N PRO A 721 -20.19 24.99 -10.75
CA PRO A 721 -20.69 26.18 -11.45
C PRO A 721 -20.07 26.38 -12.83
N SER A 722 -18.89 25.83 -13.08
CA SER A 722 -18.20 25.81 -14.38
C SER A 722 -18.78 24.84 -15.40
N GLY A 723 -19.78 24.00 -15.01
CA GLY A 723 -20.28 22.88 -15.80
C GLY A 723 -19.41 21.63 -15.75
N GLU A 724 -18.29 21.64 -14.99
CA GLU A 724 -17.44 20.47 -14.75
C GLU A 724 -18.14 19.53 -13.75
N VAL A 725 -18.15 18.23 -14.07
CA VAL A 725 -18.71 17.20 -13.17
C VAL A 725 -17.58 16.49 -12.45
N VAL A 726 -17.63 16.48 -11.13
CA VAL A 726 -16.61 15.84 -10.26
C VAL A 726 -17.26 14.80 -9.35
N ALA A 727 -16.46 13.87 -8.84
CA ALA A 727 -16.86 12.94 -7.79
C ALA A 727 -16.30 13.39 -6.45
N VAL A 728 -17.16 13.57 -5.44
CA VAL A 728 -16.75 13.98 -4.10
C VAL A 728 -16.96 12.84 -3.13
N LYS A 729 -15.87 12.31 -2.57
CA LYS A 729 -15.89 11.23 -1.57
C LYS A 729 -15.79 11.82 -0.16
N LYS A 730 -16.87 11.72 0.61
CA LYS A 730 -16.92 12.08 2.04
C LYS A 730 -16.49 10.87 2.86
N LEU A 731 -15.38 10.98 3.56
CA LEU A 731 -14.84 9.91 4.38
C LEU A 731 -15.62 9.76 5.70
N TRP A 732 -15.78 8.50 6.16
CA TRP A 732 -16.37 8.22 7.48
C TRP A 732 -15.37 8.56 8.58
N MET A 733 -15.80 9.38 9.55
CA MET A 733 -14.97 9.72 10.71
C MET A 733 -15.04 8.62 11.77
N SER A 734 -13.88 8.19 12.24
CA SER A 734 -13.79 7.46 13.52
C SER A 734 -13.87 8.47 14.67
N HIS A 735 -14.91 8.38 15.49
CA HIS A 735 -15.18 9.30 16.64
C HIS A 735 -14.11 9.28 17.76
N LYS A 736 -12.93 8.70 17.55
CA LYS A 736 -11.85 8.59 18.56
C LYS A 736 -10.64 9.48 18.34
N ALA A 737 -10.62 10.33 17.30
CA ALA A 737 -9.41 11.10 16.94
C ALA A 737 -9.36 12.55 17.50
N ALA A 738 -10.15 12.90 18.49
CA ALA A 738 -10.14 14.27 19.05
C ALA A 738 -8.98 14.57 20.03
N SER A 739 -8.06 13.66 20.30
CA SER A 739 -7.02 13.87 21.32
C SER A 739 -5.56 13.67 20.92
N GLU A 740 -5.22 13.29 19.68
CA GLU A 740 -3.80 13.21 19.30
C GLU A 740 -3.53 13.63 17.84
N ASN A 741 -2.69 14.67 17.69
CA ASN A 741 -2.24 15.30 16.44
C ASN A 741 -1.49 14.40 15.42
N LYS A 742 -1.50 13.07 15.56
CA LYS A 742 -0.74 12.14 14.71
C LYS A 742 -1.55 11.55 13.55
N GLU A 743 -2.86 11.34 13.71
CA GLU A 743 -3.69 10.71 12.65
C GLU A 743 -4.09 11.71 11.55
N SER A 744 -4.27 12.98 11.89
CA SER A 744 -4.50 14.03 10.88
C SER A 744 -3.29 14.26 9.96
N ARG A 745 -2.05 14.02 10.43
CA ARG A 745 -0.86 14.05 9.59
C ARG A 745 -0.75 12.86 8.62
N GLY A 746 -1.19 11.67 9.03
CA GLY A 746 -1.16 10.48 8.18
C GLY A 746 -2.06 10.63 6.96
N PHE A 747 -3.26 11.17 7.14
CA PHE A 747 -4.21 11.40 6.05
C PHE A 747 -3.72 12.49 5.06
N GLN A 748 -3.10 13.55 5.55
CA GLN A 748 -2.57 14.63 4.71
C GLN A 748 -1.43 14.15 3.82
N ILE A 749 -0.56 13.29 4.36
CA ILE A 749 0.51 12.63 3.60
C ILE A 749 -0.07 11.72 2.51
N GLU A 750 -1.15 10.98 2.80
CA GLU A 750 -1.82 10.10 1.83
C GLU A 750 -2.51 10.90 0.72
N ALA A 751 -3.19 12.00 1.05
CA ALA A 751 -3.84 12.88 0.07
C ALA A 751 -2.81 13.60 -0.82
N ASP A 752 -1.71 14.08 -0.25
CA ASP A 752 -0.62 14.73 -0.99
C ASP A 752 0.07 13.73 -1.92
N LEU A 753 0.22 12.47 -1.48
CA LEU A 753 0.73 11.39 -2.32
C LEU A 753 -0.19 11.14 -3.53
N LEU A 754 -1.47 10.88 -3.28
CA LEU A 754 -2.46 10.64 -4.36
C LEU A 754 -2.59 11.86 -5.27
N GLY A 755 -2.41 13.06 -4.71
CA GLY A 755 -2.36 14.32 -5.47
C GLY A 755 -1.20 14.39 -6.47
N SER A 756 -0.12 13.67 -6.22
CA SER A 756 1.07 13.61 -7.09
C SER A 756 0.97 12.55 -8.19
N ILE A 757 0.09 11.55 -8.05
CA ILE A 757 -0.08 10.47 -9.03
C ILE A 757 -0.73 11.01 -10.30
N ARG A 758 -0.09 10.79 -11.45
CA ARG A 758 -0.57 11.17 -12.79
C ARG A 758 -0.35 10.03 -13.76
N HIS A 759 -1.41 9.25 -14.03
CA HIS A 759 -1.37 8.18 -15.01
C HIS A 759 -2.72 8.03 -15.69
N ARG A 760 -2.74 7.76 -17.01
CA ARG A 760 -3.98 7.66 -17.80
C ARG A 760 -4.96 6.58 -17.33
N ASN A 761 -4.48 5.54 -16.64
CA ASN A 761 -5.28 4.43 -16.15
C ASN A 761 -5.46 4.48 -14.61
N ILE A 762 -5.35 5.66 -14.01
CA ILE A 762 -5.61 5.92 -12.58
C ILE A 762 -6.55 7.12 -12.49
N VAL A 763 -7.58 7.03 -11.65
CA VAL A 763 -8.52 8.13 -11.41
C VAL A 763 -7.78 9.28 -10.73
N ARG A 764 -7.90 10.48 -11.31
CA ARG A 764 -7.17 11.66 -10.84
C ARG A 764 -7.83 12.24 -9.61
N LEU A 765 -7.05 12.44 -8.55
CA LEU A 765 -7.43 13.28 -7.43
C LEU A 765 -7.19 14.75 -7.81
N LEU A 766 -8.26 15.55 -7.84
CA LEU A 766 -8.23 16.96 -8.22
C LEU A 766 -7.85 17.87 -7.05
N GLY A 767 -8.22 17.47 -5.83
CA GLY A 767 -7.95 18.19 -4.60
C GLY A 767 -8.68 17.57 -3.40
N TYR A 768 -8.58 18.21 -2.25
CA TYR A 768 -9.35 17.84 -1.07
C TYR A 768 -9.82 19.08 -0.31
N CYS A 769 -11.01 18.99 0.30
CA CYS A 769 -11.51 19.99 1.23
C CYS A 769 -11.40 19.47 2.66
N SER A 770 -10.87 20.27 3.58
CA SER A 770 -10.77 19.89 5.00
C SER A 770 -11.07 21.08 5.92
N ASN A 771 -11.59 20.77 7.12
CA ASN A 771 -11.88 21.75 8.17
C ASN A 771 -11.42 21.28 9.55
N ASN A 772 -10.25 20.66 9.70
CA ASN A 772 -9.70 20.03 10.90
C ASN A 772 -10.54 18.89 11.53
N VAL A 773 -11.82 18.76 11.15
CA VAL A 773 -12.73 17.72 11.66
C VAL A 773 -13.11 16.76 10.54
N ASN A 774 -13.46 17.23 9.36
CA ASN A 774 -13.92 16.44 8.23
C ASN A 774 -13.04 16.64 7.01
N THR A 775 -12.95 15.60 6.17
CA THR A 775 -12.22 15.65 4.91
C THR A 775 -13.06 15.07 3.76
N LEU A 776 -13.02 15.78 2.64
CA LEU A 776 -13.67 15.43 1.37
C LEU A 776 -12.60 15.31 0.31
N LEU A 777 -12.55 14.19 -0.41
CA LEU A 777 -11.67 14.00 -1.56
C LEU A 777 -12.44 14.31 -2.85
N VAL A 778 -11.85 15.10 -3.74
CA VAL A 778 -12.46 15.53 -5.01
C VAL A 778 -11.73 14.88 -6.16
N TYR A 779 -12.42 14.01 -6.91
CA TYR A 779 -11.88 13.26 -8.05
C TYR A 779 -12.55 13.66 -9.35
N GLU A 780 -11.91 13.35 -10.48
CA GLU A 780 -12.59 13.37 -11.79
C GLU A 780 -13.74 12.35 -11.82
N TYR A 781 -14.84 12.69 -12.50
CA TYR A 781 -16.04 11.83 -12.54
C TYR A 781 -15.98 10.83 -13.70
N MET A 782 -16.22 9.54 -13.41
CA MET A 782 -16.23 8.46 -14.41
C MET A 782 -17.66 8.17 -14.86
N THR A 783 -17.94 8.43 -16.12
CA THR A 783 -19.29 8.43 -16.68
C THR A 783 -19.91 7.07 -16.88
N ASN A 784 -19.09 6.02 -17.10
CA ASN A 784 -19.56 4.67 -17.40
C ASN A 784 -19.61 3.74 -16.16
N GLY A 785 -19.35 4.27 -14.94
CA GLY A 785 -19.45 3.52 -13.71
C GLY A 785 -18.32 2.50 -13.53
N SER A 786 -18.56 1.43 -12.78
CA SER A 786 -17.58 0.40 -12.47
C SER A 786 -17.54 -0.73 -13.50
N LEU A 787 -16.44 -1.47 -13.54
CA LEU A 787 -16.31 -2.68 -14.34
C LEU A 787 -17.28 -3.78 -13.87
N ASP A 788 -17.59 -3.87 -12.55
CA ASP A 788 -18.61 -4.78 -12.02
C ASP A 788 -19.99 -4.50 -12.63
N ASP A 789 -20.40 -3.22 -12.66
CA ASP A 789 -21.65 -2.80 -13.29
C ASP A 789 -21.69 -3.15 -14.79
N ALA A 790 -20.57 -2.95 -15.50
CA ALA A 790 -20.49 -3.21 -16.93
C ALA A 790 -20.49 -4.71 -17.27
N LEU A 791 -19.96 -5.59 -16.40
CA LEU A 791 -19.92 -7.03 -16.60
C LEU A 791 -21.17 -7.74 -16.10
N HIS A 792 -21.76 -7.30 -14.98
CA HIS A 792 -22.71 -8.11 -14.21
C HIS A 792 -24.10 -7.48 -14.00
N ALA A 793 -24.31 -6.16 -14.30
CA ALA A 793 -25.62 -5.56 -14.19
C ALA A 793 -26.53 -5.95 -15.38
N LYS A 794 -27.75 -6.42 -15.09
CA LYS A 794 -28.72 -6.89 -16.11
C LYS A 794 -29.04 -5.86 -17.19
N ASP A 795 -29.03 -4.58 -16.82
CA ASP A 795 -29.39 -3.47 -17.72
C ASP A 795 -28.20 -2.90 -18.51
N ARG A 796 -26.96 -3.25 -18.16
CA ARG A 796 -25.73 -2.74 -18.77
C ARG A 796 -24.85 -3.80 -19.43
N ALA A 797 -25.21 -5.07 -19.39
CA ALA A 797 -24.45 -6.19 -19.98
C ALA A 797 -24.22 -6.06 -21.51
N TYR A 798 -24.83 -5.05 -22.16
CA TYR A 798 -24.63 -4.76 -23.59
C TYR A 798 -23.35 -3.98 -23.92
N PHE A 799 -22.64 -3.42 -22.91
CA PHE A 799 -21.48 -2.55 -23.16
C PHE A 799 -20.18 -3.32 -23.44
N LEU A 800 -20.02 -4.54 -22.91
CA LEU A 800 -18.79 -5.35 -23.03
C LEU A 800 -19.06 -6.67 -23.77
N THR A 801 -19.69 -6.59 -24.96
CA THR A 801 -20.07 -7.75 -25.78
C THR A 801 -18.99 -8.18 -26.78
N ASP A 802 -17.84 -7.51 -26.84
CA ASP A 802 -16.74 -7.90 -27.72
C ASP A 802 -15.45 -8.12 -26.92
N TRP A 803 -14.63 -9.08 -27.38
CA TRP A 803 -13.38 -9.43 -26.71
C TRP A 803 -12.34 -8.30 -26.73
N VAL A 804 -12.30 -7.52 -27.83
CA VAL A 804 -11.28 -6.45 -27.97
C VAL A 804 -11.47 -5.37 -26.91
N SER A 805 -12.71 -5.00 -26.58
CA SER A 805 -13.02 -4.07 -25.53
C SER A 805 -12.59 -4.59 -24.15
N ARG A 806 -12.88 -5.86 -23.84
CA ARG A 806 -12.43 -6.48 -22.59
C ARG A 806 -10.91 -6.58 -22.50
N TYR A 807 -10.25 -6.90 -23.61
CA TYR A 807 -8.78 -6.92 -23.67
C TYR A 807 -8.17 -5.53 -23.43
N ASN A 808 -8.73 -4.47 -24.02
CA ASN A 808 -8.25 -3.10 -23.80
C ASN A 808 -8.39 -2.67 -22.33
N ILE A 809 -9.48 -3.04 -21.66
CA ILE A 809 -9.69 -2.83 -20.24
C ILE A 809 -8.60 -3.57 -19.44
N ALA A 810 -8.36 -4.86 -19.74
CA ALA A 810 -7.29 -5.63 -19.08
C ALA A 810 -5.91 -4.97 -19.23
N MET A 811 -5.58 -4.51 -20.43
CA MET A 811 -4.32 -3.80 -20.70
C MET A 811 -4.23 -2.48 -19.94
N GLY A 812 -5.31 -1.69 -19.87
CA GLY A 812 -5.33 -0.44 -19.11
C GLY A 812 -5.11 -0.66 -17.61
N ILE A 813 -5.77 -1.66 -17.02
CA ILE A 813 -5.56 -2.03 -15.61
C ILE A 813 -4.09 -2.43 -15.38
N ALA A 814 -3.53 -3.28 -16.26
CA ALA A 814 -2.15 -3.73 -16.15
C ALA A 814 -1.14 -2.57 -16.22
N GLN A 815 -1.38 -1.58 -17.11
CA GLN A 815 -0.55 -0.38 -17.21
C GLN A 815 -0.64 0.49 -15.96
N GLY A 816 -1.84 0.67 -15.40
CA GLY A 816 -2.03 1.41 -14.14
C GLY A 816 -1.29 0.76 -12.96
N LEU A 817 -1.40 -0.57 -12.82
CA LEU A 817 -0.68 -1.31 -11.78
C LEU A 817 0.84 -1.33 -12.02
N CYS A 818 1.28 -1.43 -13.27
CA CYS A 818 2.70 -1.35 -13.62
C CYS A 818 3.29 0.00 -13.17
N TYR A 819 2.59 1.10 -13.40
CA TYR A 819 2.99 2.42 -12.96
C TYR A 819 3.10 2.50 -11.42
N LEU A 820 2.10 2.01 -10.67
CA LEU A 820 2.11 2.03 -9.21
C LEU A 820 3.26 1.19 -8.63
N HIS A 821 3.51 -0.01 -9.21
CA HIS A 821 4.49 -0.95 -8.70
C HIS A 821 5.93 -0.66 -9.10
N HIS A 822 6.15 0.06 -10.20
CA HIS A 822 7.48 0.15 -10.78
C HIS A 822 7.94 1.57 -11.12
N ASP A 823 7.01 2.51 -11.27
CA ASP A 823 7.31 3.86 -11.72
C ASP A 823 7.02 4.90 -10.63
N CYS A 824 6.30 4.51 -9.55
CA CYS A 824 6.15 5.32 -8.34
C CYS A 824 7.32 5.07 -7.37
N PHE A 825 7.82 6.15 -6.77
CA PHE A 825 8.80 6.07 -5.68
C PHE A 825 8.35 6.94 -4.51
N PRO A 826 8.13 6.36 -3.31
CA PRO A 826 8.16 4.92 -3.01
C PRO A 826 7.10 4.12 -3.80
N GLN A 827 7.35 2.82 -3.99
CA GLN A 827 6.42 1.90 -4.63
C GLN A 827 5.06 1.91 -3.92
N ILE A 828 3.98 1.89 -4.69
CA ILE A 828 2.62 1.89 -4.16
C ILE A 828 1.97 0.54 -4.44
N VAL A 829 1.44 -0.12 -3.41
CA VAL A 829 0.59 -1.31 -3.51
C VAL A 829 -0.86 -0.89 -3.23
N HIS A 830 -1.76 -1.23 -4.15
CA HIS A 830 -3.16 -0.80 -4.11
C HIS A 830 -3.99 -1.53 -3.05
N ARG A 831 -3.83 -2.88 -2.96
CA ARG A 831 -4.39 -3.79 -1.96
C ARG A 831 -5.89 -4.10 -2.07
N ASP A 832 -6.64 -3.41 -2.88
CA ASP A 832 -8.07 -3.70 -3.11
C ASP A 832 -8.42 -3.64 -4.60
N ILE A 833 -7.68 -4.39 -5.42
CA ILE A 833 -7.96 -4.55 -6.85
C ILE A 833 -9.13 -5.50 -7.01
N LYS A 834 -10.24 -4.96 -7.53
CA LYS A 834 -11.49 -5.68 -7.84
C LYS A 834 -12.30 -4.94 -8.90
N SER A 835 -13.25 -5.60 -9.52
CA SER A 835 -14.08 -5.01 -10.59
C SER A 835 -14.86 -3.75 -10.17
N ASN A 836 -15.25 -3.63 -8.88
CA ASN A 836 -15.92 -2.44 -8.36
C ASN A 836 -15.00 -1.21 -8.24
N ASN A 837 -13.69 -1.42 -8.07
CA ASN A 837 -12.68 -0.36 -7.94
C ASN A 837 -11.99 -0.02 -9.28
N ILE A 838 -12.46 -0.59 -10.37
CA ILE A 838 -12.03 -0.27 -11.73
C ILE A 838 -13.16 0.50 -12.39
N LEU A 839 -12.95 1.79 -12.60
CA LEU A 839 -13.94 2.67 -13.22
C LEU A 839 -13.68 2.82 -14.71
N LEU A 840 -14.74 3.10 -15.48
CA LEU A 840 -14.69 3.26 -16.93
C LEU A 840 -15.00 4.71 -17.30
N ASP A 841 -14.09 5.34 -18.04
CA ASP A 841 -14.27 6.71 -18.52
C ASP A 841 -15.20 6.78 -19.74
N CYS A 842 -15.42 7.97 -20.29
CA CYS A 842 -16.30 8.19 -21.44
C CYS A 842 -15.88 7.41 -22.72
N ASN A 843 -14.62 6.98 -22.79
CA ASN A 843 -14.09 6.18 -23.90
C ASN A 843 -14.04 4.67 -23.58
N MET A 844 -14.61 4.23 -22.46
CA MET A 844 -14.50 2.85 -21.94
C MET A 844 -13.05 2.46 -21.59
N GLU A 845 -12.15 3.43 -21.32
CA GLU A 845 -10.82 3.15 -20.81
C GLU A 845 -10.88 2.90 -19.30
N ALA A 846 -10.15 1.88 -18.85
CA ALA A 846 -10.11 1.50 -17.43
C ALA A 846 -9.26 2.47 -16.60
N ARG A 847 -9.78 2.85 -15.43
CA ARG A 847 -9.13 3.71 -14.43
C ARG A 847 -9.19 3.06 -13.05
N LEU A 848 -8.03 2.86 -12.41
CA LEU A 848 -7.94 2.37 -11.03
C LEU A 848 -8.42 3.45 -10.06
N ALA A 849 -9.28 3.07 -9.12
CA ALA A 849 -9.92 3.96 -8.14
C ALA A 849 -9.89 3.35 -6.73
N ASP A 850 -10.27 4.13 -5.73
CA ASP A 850 -10.36 3.78 -4.31
C ASP A 850 -9.04 3.34 -3.67
N PHE A 851 -8.15 4.31 -3.48
CA PHE A 851 -6.85 4.15 -2.80
C PHE A 851 -6.96 4.20 -1.27
N GLY A 852 -8.16 4.09 -0.69
CA GLY A 852 -8.40 4.21 0.75
C GLY A 852 -7.64 3.20 1.62
N VAL A 853 -7.11 2.14 1.02
CA VAL A 853 -6.27 1.12 1.67
C VAL A 853 -4.90 0.96 1.01
N ALA A 854 -4.57 1.78 0.00
CA ALA A 854 -3.28 1.76 -0.66
C ALA A 854 -2.14 2.13 0.30
N LYS A 855 -0.96 1.61 0.06
CA LYS A 855 0.21 1.86 0.92
C LYS A 855 1.47 2.11 0.11
N LEU A 856 2.28 3.06 0.60
CA LEU A 856 3.68 3.18 0.24
C LEU A 856 4.46 1.99 0.78
N VAL A 857 5.25 1.37 -0.06
CA VAL A 857 6.23 0.38 0.38
C VAL A 857 7.49 1.13 0.86
N GLU A 858 7.33 1.93 1.90
CA GLU A 858 8.46 2.42 2.67
C GLU A 858 8.72 1.44 3.82
N THR A 859 9.91 0.85 3.77
CA THR A 859 10.56 0.10 4.86
C THR A 859 9.65 -0.59 5.88
N ASN A 860 9.55 -1.92 5.76
CA ASN A 860 9.39 -2.90 6.86
C ASN A 860 8.27 -2.72 7.90
N GLU A 861 7.21 -1.99 7.66
CA GLU A 861 6.02 -2.11 8.48
C GLU A 861 5.13 -3.24 8.00
N SER A 862 5.15 -4.35 8.73
CA SER A 862 4.15 -5.39 8.61
C SER A 862 2.80 -4.83 9.08
N MET A 863 1.76 -5.10 8.30
CA MET A 863 0.44 -4.53 8.55
C MET A 863 -0.31 -5.21 9.68
N SER A 864 -1.12 -4.42 10.35
CA SER A 864 -2.01 -4.85 11.43
C SER A 864 -3.38 -5.37 10.94
N MET A 865 -3.70 -5.30 9.64
CA MET A 865 -5.01 -5.71 9.11
C MET A 865 -4.89 -6.37 7.72
N ILE A 866 -5.64 -7.45 7.51
CA ILE A 866 -5.98 -7.98 6.19
C ILE A 866 -6.93 -6.97 5.56
N ALA A 867 -6.53 -6.36 4.44
CA ALA A 867 -7.39 -5.51 3.64
C ALA A 867 -7.55 -6.14 2.25
N GLY A 868 -8.72 -5.99 1.65
CA GLY A 868 -9.06 -6.54 0.34
C GLY A 868 -10.42 -7.22 0.35
N SER A 869 -11.01 -7.38 -0.82
CA SER A 869 -12.36 -7.95 -0.99
C SER A 869 -12.29 -9.46 -1.16
N TYR A 870 -13.20 -10.18 -0.49
CA TYR A 870 -13.28 -11.65 -0.56
C TYR A 870 -13.43 -12.12 -2.02
N GLY A 871 -12.71 -13.19 -2.38
CA GLY A 871 -12.61 -13.69 -3.76
C GLY A 871 -11.44 -13.13 -4.57
N TYR A 872 -10.90 -11.97 -4.21
CA TYR A 872 -9.71 -11.35 -4.84
C TYR A 872 -8.46 -11.45 -3.97
N ILE A 873 -8.60 -11.83 -2.71
CA ILE A 873 -7.50 -11.91 -1.74
C ILE A 873 -6.55 -13.04 -2.11
N ALA A 874 -5.26 -12.72 -2.21
CA ALA A 874 -4.22 -13.69 -2.48
C ALA A 874 -4.05 -14.67 -1.30
N PRO A 875 -3.85 -15.97 -1.56
CA PRO A 875 -3.84 -17.00 -0.51
C PRO A 875 -2.77 -16.78 0.56
N GLU A 876 -1.63 -16.19 0.22
CA GLU A 876 -0.58 -15.86 1.19
C GLU A 876 -0.97 -14.78 2.20
N TYR A 877 -1.99 -13.99 1.92
CA TYR A 877 -2.52 -13.01 2.86
C TYR A 877 -3.03 -13.64 4.14
N ALA A 878 -3.52 -14.88 4.06
CA ALA A 878 -3.93 -15.66 5.22
C ALA A 878 -2.74 -16.11 6.09
N TYR A 879 -1.54 -16.17 5.52
CA TYR A 879 -0.34 -16.73 6.18
C TYR A 879 0.77 -15.70 6.42
N THR A 880 0.79 -14.62 5.65
CA THR A 880 1.83 -13.59 5.76
C THR A 880 1.16 -12.22 5.78
N LEU A 881 1.37 -11.44 6.82
CA LEU A 881 0.97 -10.03 6.86
C LEU A 881 1.88 -9.13 5.99
N LYS A 882 2.69 -9.75 5.13
CA LYS A 882 3.54 -9.03 4.20
C LYS A 882 2.77 -8.75 2.92
N VAL A 883 2.49 -7.49 2.70
CA VAL A 883 1.84 -6.99 1.49
C VAL A 883 2.92 -6.47 0.57
N ASP A 884 3.04 -7.10 -0.58
CA ASP A 884 3.89 -6.65 -1.68
C ASP A 884 3.07 -6.60 -2.98
N GLU A 885 3.71 -6.19 -4.05
CA GLU A 885 3.09 -6.09 -5.37
C GLU A 885 2.47 -7.41 -5.87
N LYS A 886 2.92 -8.56 -5.34
CA LYS A 886 2.43 -9.88 -5.74
C LYS A 886 0.97 -10.11 -5.32
N THR A 887 0.52 -9.40 -4.31
CA THR A 887 -0.88 -9.41 -3.87
C THR A 887 -1.80 -8.76 -4.91
N ASP A 888 -1.43 -7.57 -5.39
CA ASP A 888 -2.20 -6.89 -6.45
C ASP A 888 -2.18 -7.69 -7.75
N ILE A 889 -1.07 -8.37 -8.05
CA ILE A 889 -0.95 -9.23 -9.23
C ILE A 889 -1.91 -10.42 -9.16
N TYR A 890 -2.09 -11.02 -7.98
CA TYR A 890 -3.09 -12.07 -7.80
C TYR A 890 -4.51 -11.56 -8.03
N SER A 891 -4.86 -10.43 -7.37
CA SER A 891 -6.16 -9.79 -7.50
C SER A 891 -6.44 -9.39 -8.95
N PHE A 892 -5.44 -8.88 -9.67
CA PHE A 892 -5.53 -8.60 -11.12
C PHE A 892 -5.76 -9.88 -11.92
N GLY A 893 -5.10 -10.98 -11.57
CA GLY A 893 -5.33 -12.29 -12.18
C GLY A 893 -6.79 -12.76 -12.04
N VAL A 894 -7.43 -12.49 -10.88
CA VAL A 894 -8.86 -12.77 -10.67
C VAL A 894 -9.72 -11.89 -11.59
N VAL A 895 -9.42 -10.58 -11.69
CA VAL A 895 -10.13 -9.69 -12.64
C VAL A 895 -9.98 -10.14 -14.10
N LEU A 896 -8.81 -10.66 -14.49
CA LEU A 896 -8.64 -11.26 -15.82
C LEU A 896 -9.58 -12.45 -16.03
N LEU A 897 -9.77 -13.30 -15.01
CA LEU A 897 -10.70 -14.42 -15.08
C LEU A 897 -12.16 -13.93 -15.19
N GLU A 898 -12.56 -12.86 -14.51
CA GLU A 898 -13.88 -12.23 -14.67
C GLU A 898 -14.09 -11.75 -16.13
N LEU A 899 -13.09 -11.04 -16.69
CA LEU A 899 -13.15 -10.57 -18.09
C LEU A 899 -13.24 -11.69 -19.11
N LEU A 900 -12.61 -12.84 -18.84
CA LEU A 900 -12.60 -14.01 -19.72
C LEU A 900 -13.88 -14.84 -19.63
N THR A 901 -14.44 -14.99 -18.44
CA THR A 901 -15.56 -15.91 -18.17
C THR A 901 -16.91 -15.20 -18.09
N GLY A 902 -16.93 -13.89 -17.85
CA GLY A 902 -18.13 -13.11 -17.56
C GLY A 902 -18.77 -13.46 -16.20
N ARG A 903 -18.03 -14.16 -15.30
CA ARG A 903 -18.53 -14.66 -14.00
C ARG A 903 -17.87 -13.91 -12.85
N ARG A 904 -18.58 -13.81 -11.74
CA ARG A 904 -18.05 -13.22 -10.51
C ARG A 904 -17.01 -14.13 -9.85
N PRO A 905 -16.08 -13.59 -9.03
CA PRO A 905 -15.05 -14.38 -8.36
C PRO A 905 -15.60 -15.51 -7.48
N ILE A 906 -16.83 -15.31 -6.98
CA ILE A 906 -17.61 -16.30 -6.23
C ILE A 906 -18.96 -16.36 -6.89
N ASP A 907 -19.32 -17.55 -7.40
CA ASP A 907 -20.56 -17.81 -8.08
C ASP A 907 -21.14 -19.16 -7.60
N ALA A 908 -22.45 -19.19 -7.36
CA ALA A 908 -23.14 -20.40 -6.90
C ALA A 908 -22.95 -21.61 -7.85
N GLU A 909 -22.72 -21.37 -9.14
CA GLU A 909 -22.49 -22.42 -10.13
C GLU A 909 -21.12 -23.10 -10.00
N PHE A 910 -20.18 -22.55 -9.23
CA PHE A 910 -18.87 -23.17 -9.03
C PHE A 910 -18.89 -24.34 -8.05
N GLY A 911 -19.91 -24.42 -7.19
CA GLY A 911 -20.03 -25.37 -6.09
C GLY A 911 -19.61 -24.75 -4.76
N GLU A 912 -19.82 -25.52 -3.65
CA GLU A 912 -19.55 -25.04 -2.30
C GLU A 912 -18.06 -24.71 -2.09
N ALA A 913 -17.77 -23.51 -1.61
CA ALA A 913 -16.43 -23.01 -1.27
C ALA A 913 -15.42 -22.96 -2.44
N VAL A 914 -15.88 -22.97 -3.68
CA VAL A 914 -15.02 -22.92 -4.88
C VAL A 914 -15.04 -21.50 -5.46
N ASN A 915 -13.87 -20.85 -5.54
CA ASN A 915 -13.72 -19.56 -6.22
C ASN A 915 -13.43 -19.74 -7.72
N ILE A 916 -13.49 -18.65 -8.48
CA ILE A 916 -13.28 -18.64 -9.94
C ILE A 916 -11.91 -19.25 -10.34
N VAL A 917 -10.86 -19.04 -9.54
CA VAL A 917 -9.52 -19.59 -9.82
C VAL A 917 -9.50 -21.11 -9.75
N GLU A 918 -10.12 -21.68 -8.71
CA GLU A 918 -10.19 -23.13 -8.54
C GLU A 918 -11.17 -23.74 -9.56
N TRP A 919 -12.27 -23.07 -9.84
CA TRP A 919 -13.23 -23.51 -10.85
C TRP A 919 -12.59 -23.58 -12.25
N VAL A 920 -11.90 -22.52 -12.70
CA VAL A 920 -11.20 -22.52 -14.01
C VAL A 920 -10.13 -23.61 -14.04
N ARG A 921 -9.33 -23.77 -12.96
CA ARG A 921 -8.32 -24.83 -12.86
C ARG A 921 -8.94 -26.24 -12.93
N SER A 922 -10.13 -26.44 -12.40
CA SER A 922 -10.84 -27.71 -12.51
C SER A 922 -11.26 -28.03 -13.95
N LYS A 923 -11.67 -27.01 -14.71
CA LYS A 923 -12.05 -27.14 -16.14
C LYS A 923 -10.85 -27.44 -17.04
N MET A 924 -9.65 -27.10 -16.63
CA MET A 924 -8.41 -27.43 -17.39
C MET A 924 -8.09 -28.91 -17.49
N ARG A 925 -8.77 -29.78 -16.75
CA ARG A 925 -8.54 -31.23 -16.78
C ARG A 925 -9.07 -31.89 -18.06
N SER A 926 -9.89 -31.21 -18.84
CA SER A 926 -10.39 -31.68 -20.14
C SER A 926 -10.17 -30.59 -21.20
N SER A 927 -9.80 -30.98 -22.41
CA SER A 927 -9.57 -30.04 -23.54
C SER A 927 -10.83 -29.26 -23.95
N THR A 928 -12.01 -29.84 -23.79
CA THR A 928 -13.30 -29.19 -24.06
C THR A 928 -13.74 -28.27 -22.89
N GLY A 929 -13.43 -28.63 -21.64
CA GLY A 929 -13.87 -27.88 -20.46
C GLY A 929 -13.28 -26.48 -20.35
N ILE A 930 -12.08 -26.23 -20.89
CA ILE A 930 -11.47 -24.89 -20.91
C ILE A 930 -12.27 -23.95 -21.79
N VAL A 931 -12.69 -24.42 -22.96
CA VAL A 931 -13.45 -23.62 -23.94
C VAL A 931 -14.82 -23.30 -23.36
N ASP A 932 -15.43 -24.25 -22.68
CA ASP A 932 -16.74 -24.10 -22.04
C ASP A 932 -16.70 -23.10 -20.86
N ALA A 933 -15.52 -22.82 -20.32
CA ALA A 933 -15.34 -21.81 -19.27
C ALA A 933 -15.27 -20.37 -19.79
N LEU A 934 -14.98 -20.17 -21.08
CA LEU A 934 -14.89 -18.84 -21.70
C LEU A 934 -16.29 -18.30 -22.01
N ASP A 935 -16.44 -16.98 -21.89
CA ASP A 935 -17.73 -16.32 -22.18
C ASP A 935 -18.09 -16.38 -23.67
N ALA A 936 -19.11 -17.15 -23.99
CA ALA A 936 -19.61 -17.32 -25.34
C ALA A 936 -20.15 -16.00 -25.96
N ASN A 937 -20.61 -15.07 -25.13
CA ASN A 937 -21.22 -13.81 -25.59
C ASN A 937 -20.20 -12.84 -26.19
N VAL A 938 -18.91 -12.97 -25.90
CA VAL A 938 -17.84 -12.12 -26.49
C VAL A 938 -17.14 -12.74 -27.70
N GLY A 939 -17.70 -13.82 -28.23
CA GLY A 939 -17.22 -14.46 -29.47
C GLY A 939 -16.30 -15.66 -29.24
N ALA A 940 -16.31 -16.28 -28.04
CA ALA A 940 -15.55 -17.51 -27.74
C ALA A 940 -15.93 -18.71 -28.65
N THR A 941 -17.01 -18.62 -29.42
CA THR A 941 -17.40 -19.57 -30.46
C THR A 941 -16.57 -19.42 -31.76
N CYS A 942 -15.86 -18.31 -31.96
CA CYS A 942 -14.98 -18.07 -33.11
C CYS A 942 -13.56 -18.55 -32.77
N SER A 943 -12.96 -19.45 -33.55
CA SER A 943 -11.65 -20.06 -33.26
C SER A 943 -10.54 -19.04 -33.04
N THR A 944 -10.51 -17.94 -33.79
CA THR A 944 -9.50 -16.89 -33.66
C THR A 944 -9.65 -16.07 -32.38
N VAL A 945 -10.90 -15.77 -31.93
CA VAL A 945 -11.15 -15.11 -30.62
C VAL A 945 -10.79 -16.04 -29.48
N GLN A 946 -11.14 -17.29 -29.61
CA GLN A 946 -10.83 -18.33 -28.63
C GLN A 946 -9.33 -18.46 -28.40
N GLU A 947 -8.50 -18.46 -29.47
CA GLU A 947 -7.03 -18.49 -29.32
C GLU A 947 -6.51 -17.26 -28.57
N GLU A 948 -7.02 -16.06 -28.90
CA GLU A 948 -6.67 -14.82 -28.21
C GLU A 948 -7.06 -14.87 -26.70
N MET A 949 -8.28 -15.33 -26.38
CA MET A 949 -8.73 -15.51 -24.99
C MET A 949 -7.90 -16.54 -24.22
N LEU A 950 -7.49 -17.64 -24.87
CA LEU A 950 -6.66 -18.67 -24.27
C LEU A 950 -5.24 -18.17 -23.94
N LEU A 951 -4.69 -17.26 -24.73
CA LEU A 951 -3.41 -16.61 -24.41
C LEU A 951 -3.54 -15.76 -23.13
N VAL A 952 -4.60 -14.95 -23.02
CA VAL A 952 -4.85 -14.15 -21.81
C VAL A 952 -5.19 -15.02 -20.61
N LEU A 953 -5.86 -16.17 -20.80
CA LEU A 953 -6.12 -17.13 -19.73
C LEU A 953 -4.82 -17.69 -19.14
N ARG A 954 -3.81 -17.97 -19.94
CA ARG A 954 -2.49 -18.41 -19.46
C ARG A 954 -1.86 -17.34 -18.55
N ILE A 955 -1.98 -16.06 -18.94
CA ILE A 955 -1.48 -14.93 -18.13
C ILE A 955 -2.25 -14.86 -16.80
N ALA A 956 -3.57 -14.98 -16.81
CA ALA A 956 -4.41 -14.99 -15.60
C ALA A 956 -4.02 -16.13 -14.64
N LEU A 957 -3.73 -17.32 -15.16
CA LEU A 957 -3.30 -18.47 -14.37
C LEU A 957 -1.90 -18.30 -13.75
N LEU A 958 -0.98 -17.63 -14.45
CA LEU A 958 0.33 -17.24 -13.89
C LEU A 958 0.15 -16.21 -12.75
N CYS A 959 -0.66 -15.18 -12.97
CA CYS A 959 -0.95 -14.17 -11.97
C CYS A 959 -1.60 -14.76 -10.71
N THR A 960 -2.47 -15.76 -10.86
CA THR A 960 -3.16 -16.44 -9.74
C THR A 960 -2.39 -17.63 -9.18
N SER A 961 -1.09 -17.79 -9.45
CA SER A 961 -0.27 -18.86 -8.84
C SER A 961 -0.34 -18.83 -7.32
N LYS A 962 -0.42 -20.02 -6.67
CA LYS A 962 -0.48 -20.14 -5.21
C LYS A 962 0.77 -19.56 -4.55
N SER A 963 1.94 -19.77 -5.14
CA SER A 963 3.20 -19.20 -4.68
C SER A 963 3.39 -17.77 -5.25
N PRO A 964 3.57 -16.75 -4.41
CA PRO A 964 3.81 -15.38 -4.89
C PRO A 964 5.04 -15.23 -5.80
N ARG A 965 6.06 -16.10 -5.60
CA ARG A 965 7.29 -16.12 -6.40
C ARG A 965 7.05 -16.50 -7.86
N ASP A 966 6.04 -17.35 -8.10
CA ASP A 966 5.74 -17.84 -9.45
C ASP A 966 4.87 -16.86 -10.24
N ARG A 967 4.39 -15.79 -9.59
CA ARG A 967 3.65 -14.72 -10.26
C ARG A 967 4.62 -13.78 -10.97
N PRO A 968 4.35 -13.42 -12.23
CA PRO A 968 5.17 -12.46 -12.99
C PRO A 968 5.17 -11.08 -12.30
N SER A 969 6.07 -10.17 -12.67
CA SER A 969 5.93 -8.76 -12.34
C SER A 969 4.87 -8.08 -13.22
N MET A 970 4.35 -6.92 -12.83
CA MET A 970 3.39 -6.20 -13.71
C MET A 970 4.03 -5.76 -15.02
N ARG A 971 5.33 -5.53 -15.08
CA ARG A 971 6.05 -5.29 -16.35
C ARG A 971 6.00 -6.51 -17.29
N ASP A 972 6.22 -7.70 -16.73
CA ASP A 972 6.12 -8.94 -17.49
C ASP A 972 4.68 -9.17 -17.97
N VAL A 973 3.69 -8.90 -17.11
CA VAL A 973 2.26 -9.02 -17.45
C VAL A 973 1.89 -8.09 -18.59
N VAL A 974 2.31 -6.82 -18.57
CA VAL A 974 2.09 -5.87 -19.67
C VAL A 974 2.73 -6.37 -20.97
N THR A 975 3.94 -6.92 -20.92
CA THR A 975 4.63 -7.49 -22.07
C THR A 975 3.87 -8.68 -22.63
N MET A 976 3.48 -9.64 -21.78
CA MET A 976 2.72 -10.82 -22.20
C MET A 976 1.34 -10.47 -22.78
N LEU A 977 0.65 -9.47 -22.19
CA LEU A 977 -0.59 -8.97 -22.74
C LEU A 977 -0.37 -8.31 -24.11
N ALA A 978 0.70 -7.54 -24.29
CA ALA A 978 1.03 -6.93 -25.58
C ALA A 978 1.28 -7.97 -26.69
N GLU A 979 1.89 -9.12 -26.36
CA GLU A 979 2.06 -10.26 -27.27
C GLU A 979 0.72 -10.95 -27.59
N ALA A 980 -0.21 -10.99 -26.62
CA ALA A 980 -1.55 -11.55 -26.78
C ALA A 980 -2.55 -10.59 -27.45
N LYS A 981 -2.08 -9.44 -27.97
CA LYS A 981 -2.94 -8.38 -28.52
C LYS A 981 -3.82 -8.88 -29.67
N PRO A 982 -5.17 -8.67 -29.61
CA PRO A 982 -6.07 -9.02 -30.68
C PRO A 982 -5.70 -8.33 -31.99
N ARG A 983 -5.72 -9.08 -33.10
CA ARG A 983 -5.34 -8.58 -34.43
C ARG A 983 -6.43 -7.72 -35.07
N ARG A 984 -7.60 -7.57 -34.45
CA ARG A 984 -8.77 -6.84 -34.93
C ARG A 984 -8.92 -5.49 -34.24
N LYS A 985 -9.52 -4.50 -34.93
CA LYS A 985 -9.94 -3.24 -34.31
C LYS A 985 -11.29 -3.43 -33.60
N ALA A 986 -11.49 -2.79 -32.46
CA ALA A 986 -12.78 -2.75 -31.78
C ALA A 986 -13.87 -2.19 -32.71
N LEU A 987 -15.04 -2.80 -32.70
CA LEU A 987 -16.21 -2.31 -33.43
C LEU A 987 -16.65 -0.98 -32.79
N SER A 988 -16.33 0.15 -33.45
CA SER A 988 -16.89 1.45 -33.04
C SER A 988 -18.39 1.43 -33.31
N LYS A 989 -19.20 1.20 -32.25
CA LYS A 989 -20.63 1.46 -32.35
C LYS A 989 -20.83 2.97 -32.17
N ASN A 990 -21.21 3.66 -33.25
CA ASN A 990 -21.81 4.98 -33.16
C ASN A 990 -23.06 4.88 -32.28
N LEU A 991 -23.02 5.51 -31.11
CA LEU A 991 -24.22 5.76 -30.33
C LEU A 991 -25.13 6.69 -31.13
N PRO A 992 -26.44 6.42 -31.23
CA PRO A 992 -27.39 7.41 -31.73
C PRO A 992 -27.46 8.57 -30.72
N SER A 993 -27.36 9.77 -31.24
CA SER A 993 -27.43 11.05 -30.56
C SER A 993 -28.76 11.25 -29.80
#